data_c366e4d674b7ae633a90021e7408a220
#
_entry.id   c366e4d674b7ae633a90021e7408a220
#
_cell.length_a   1.000
_cell.length_b   1.000
_cell.length_c   1.000
_cell.angle_alpha   90.00
_cell.angle_beta   90.00
_cell.angle_gamma   90.00
#
_symmetry.space_group_name_H-M   'P 1'
#
loop_
_entity.id
_entity.type
_entity.pdbx_description
1 polymer ?
#
loop_
_entity_poly.entity_id
_entity_poly.type
_entity_poly.pdbx_seq_one_letter_code
_entity_poly.pdbx_strand_id
1 'polypeptide(L)'
;MFYLEFLKQAIDPADHVTRSFVEHMIPTMMEQYAVKSAKGGDHSRDTNLDERTRHKFEKKDDQSMVSHQLNGIFPTMRLLNLLEAEGIGPIPFSEVERRVYILSYLMHDVDKIVQIHGIETKDREAIEQAKDLVAEQLRLCNVEMFFPDFAAYLEDITYLVVNTQQKWGTNLHTYIWRFQLPERRLLVLRRLCTYSDHIAYLVPAPSAILSEAESRTLTTILSELSDDELVFTYHQLREVRGLLTNVINNGMVQLFTGGREGIWPYLFYSDGVVYIKRKSLEVAITTKQTVEAVQAQLRQICAGTIKSQAPGFKFSIQGIAKHPGYYFEFLSLEEYAELLARFTINRTSNDITVVPLTKLRHMQANGEIASSLPMDFTPDIRIGMVGRFLSVVFLTLLDKLDKKQNALREQVEQEVVKYLGLTPYWKPAQTIPNKGGVEYRWFWLGACYMRDHPGTHERQGVGNLLEVFSSTLEIVLKLAGDELRKQMPQNYLNHLTRYLDSVIALPLSVRAGGLLPDFHGELERYAGAKGKSKGRELICTLCNSTYPTEEQSDNAVLFQPWVYKNKLSLYAGKNAGGVCAICALELMLRQILQKGQLRLTGSKFEALKTKYLAVYPNFFFTAETGAMVQGILDQLQDINFFTVRRQLERRDITIGELLKLEAFAAPNSNQSKPYIYVDEEEEDEDTLVDGDELEEAASQDGSTERSYIKFEKTAYPGMCFFGMRAGKDNDDTSTWAMPAFLALALPLVTNTKVVISEMSLPLFSSGRDFRETVIFDAPHPYLDRLLKEKRVRVNELLKKIRLLTSIYSVNLDTFAKQGKPEWKHLSRIARDLETDPLFLFSYLRKQQRADSLYASEVDQYIHIYQKILEEDLGNIQNCVDRYTVFYRGGYQSHSILKPVDIVAKAIINSPMNIEEDDLLWQIQGELKSWLDRVRSRQATGYALFWGKDIDSQEAPAVREFVRYFYNEVFLNYCQGERGILRSRLNRFKDGCEAYYIYQRNMQRIQEQEQEAVPEPVS
;
A
#
# COMPACT_ATOMS: atom_id res chain seq x y z
N MET A 1 -3.99 -14.99 12.27
CA MET A 1 -3.68 -14.20 11.06
C MET A 1 -4.96 -13.56 10.58
N PHE A 2 -5.03 -12.24 10.58
CA PHE A 2 -6.29 -11.59 10.28
C PHE A 2 -6.75 -11.75 8.80
N TYR A 3 -5.83 -11.86 7.84
CA TYR A 3 -6.20 -12.11 6.45
C TYR A 3 -6.97 -13.44 6.27
N LEU A 4 -6.69 -14.46 7.09
CA LEU A 4 -7.46 -15.71 7.09
C LEU A 4 -8.89 -15.49 7.57
N GLU A 5 -9.11 -14.58 8.52
CA GLU A 5 -10.45 -14.26 9.00
C GLU A 5 -11.30 -13.58 7.91
N PHE A 6 -10.70 -12.67 7.14
CA PHE A 6 -11.39 -12.08 5.98
C PHE A 6 -11.68 -13.11 4.91
N LEU A 7 -10.74 -13.99 4.64
CA LEU A 7 -10.91 -15.05 3.65
C LEU A 7 -12.01 -16.03 4.08
N LYS A 8 -12.02 -16.46 5.35
CA LYS A 8 -13.07 -17.30 5.91
C LYS A 8 -14.45 -16.65 5.84
N GLN A 9 -14.55 -15.33 6.09
CA GLN A 9 -15.81 -14.60 6.01
C GLN A 9 -16.35 -14.51 4.58
N ALA A 10 -15.49 -14.55 3.58
CA ALA A 10 -15.87 -14.49 2.17
C ALA A 10 -16.32 -15.83 1.60
N ILE A 11 -15.93 -16.95 2.22
CA ILE A 11 -16.32 -18.30 1.78
C ILE A 11 -17.71 -18.63 2.31
N ASP A 12 -18.54 -19.23 1.46
CA ASP A 12 -19.87 -19.71 1.86
C ASP A 12 -19.76 -20.57 3.11
N PRO A 13 -20.54 -20.27 4.18
CA PRO A 13 -20.58 -21.11 5.38
C PRO A 13 -20.87 -22.58 5.13
N ALA A 14 -21.58 -22.92 4.07
CA ALA A 14 -21.88 -24.30 3.68
C ALA A 14 -20.68 -25.03 3.05
N ASP A 15 -19.68 -24.30 2.53
CA ASP A 15 -18.47 -24.91 1.96
C ASP A 15 -17.44 -25.24 3.04
N HIS A 16 -17.70 -26.31 3.77
CA HIS A 16 -16.81 -26.78 4.84
C HIS A 16 -15.43 -27.19 4.35
N VAL A 17 -15.33 -27.73 3.13
CA VAL A 17 -14.07 -28.21 2.57
C VAL A 17 -13.13 -27.04 2.27
N THR A 18 -13.61 -26.01 1.56
CA THR A 18 -12.79 -24.81 1.27
C THR A 18 -12.44 -24.06 2.55
N ARG A 19 -13.36 -23.97 3.51
CA ARG A 19 -13.07 -23.35 4.82
C ARG A 19 -11.99 -24.09 5.60
N SER A 20 -12.07 -25.42 5.64
CA SER A 20 -11.05 -26.27 6.28
C SER A 20 -9.69 -26.14 5.59
N PHE A 21 -9.66 -26.08 4.24
CA PHE A 21 -8.45 -25.82 3.49
C PHE A 21 -7.82 -24.47 3.85
N VAL A 22 -8.61 -23.40 3.90
CA VAL A 22 -8.14 -22.05 4.29
C VAL A 22 -7.60 -22.04 5.70
N GLU A 23 -8.27 -22.73 6.61
CA GLU A 23 -7.91 -22.74 8.03
C GLU A 23 -6.61 -23.48 8.31
N HIS A 24 -6.43 -24.65 7.71
CA HIS A 24 -5.37 -25.58 8.08
C HIS A 24 -4.19 -25.59 7.13
N MET A 25 -4.39 -25.32 5.83
CA MET A 25 -3.30 -25.42 4.86
C MET A 25 -2.74 -24.08 4.39
N ILE A 26 -3.57 -23.06 4.15
CA ILE A 26 -3.09 -21.77 3.62
C ILE A 26 -2.01 -21.13 4.50
N PRO A 27 -2.06 -21.14 5.85
CA PRO A 27 -1.01 -20.54 6.67
C PRO A 27 0.37 -21.11 6.36
N THR A 28 0.48 -22.41 6.33
CA THR A 28 1.75 -23.11 6.03
C THR A 28 2.15 -22.98 4.56
N MET A 29 1.19 -23.00 3.64
CA MET A 29 1.46 -22.71 2.22
C MET A 29 2.06 -21.32 2.02
N MET A 30 1.53 -20.30 2.69
CA MET A 30 2.07 -18.93 2.63
C MET A 30 3.50 -18.91 3.16
N GLU A 31 3.77 -19.56 4.28
CA GLU A 31 5.12 -19.63 4.85
C GLU A 31 6.12 -20.34 3.94
N GLN A 32 5.71 -21.39 3.25
CA GLN A 32 6.59 -22.23 2.44
C GLN A 32 6.72 -21.77 0.99
N TYR A 33 5.67 -21.23 0.38
CA TYR A 33 5.57 -21.08 -1.06
C TYR A 33 5.33 -19.65 -1.56
N ALA A 34 5.05 -18.66 -0.68
CA ALA A 34 4.73 -17.30 -1.12
C ALA A 34 5.88 -16.59 -1.87
N VAL A 35 7.13 -16.98 -1.62
CA VAL A 35 8.32 -16.45 -2.31
C VAL A 35 8.86 -17.38 -3.40
N LYS A 36 8.26 -18.56 -3.59
CA LYS A 36 8.63 -19.47 -4.68
C LYS A 36 7.93 -19.07 -5.96
N SER A 37 8.68 -18.93 -7.04
CA SER A 37 8.13 -18.59 -8.35
C SER A 37 7.48 -19.81 -9.01
N ALA A 38 6.20 -19.69 -9.41
CA ALA A 38 5.55 -20.68 -10.26
C ALA A 38 5.88 -20.49 -11.74
N LYS A 39 6.09 -19.22 -12.14
CA LYS A 39 6.39 -18.82 -13.53
C LYS A 39 7.29 -17.59 -13.53
N GLY A 40 8.22 -17.53 -14.47
CA GLY A 40 9.22 -16.45 -14.52
C GLY A 40 10.30 -16.62 -13.44
N GLY A 41 10.70 -15.56 -12.79
CA GLY A 41 11.54 -15.52 -11.59
C GLY A 41 12.82 -16.34 -11.68
N ASP A 42 13.01 -17.30 -10.76
CA ASP A 42 14.22 -18.12 -10.64
C ASP A 42 14.55 -18.95 -11.87
N HIS A 43 13.54 -19.44 -12.58
CA HIS A 43 13.76 -20.24 -13.78
C HIS A 43 14.44 -19.46 -14.92
N SER A 44 14.28 -18.14 -14.94
CA SER A 44 15.00 -17.30 -15.92
C SER A 44 16.51 -17.19 -15.62
N ARG A 45 16.90 -17.41 -14.38
CA ARG A 45 18.28 -17.31 -13.89
C ARG A 45 18.94 -18.67 -13.69
N ASP A 46 18.22 -19.76 -13.88
CA ASP A 46 18.72 -21.10 -13.69
C ASP A 46 19.76 -21.45 -14.75
N THR A 47 21.00 -21.60 -14.33
CA THR A 47 22.14 -21.94 -15.20
C THR A 47 22.10 -23.37 -15.75
N ASN A 48 21.30 -24.26 -15.15
CA ASN A 48 21.09 -25.62 -15.60
C ASN A 48 20.13 -25.73 -16.78
N LEU A 49 19.33 -24.67 -17.02
CA LEU A 49 18.45 -24.61 -18.18
C LEU A 49 19.19 -24.06 -19.40
N ASP A 50 18.83 -24.61 -20.58
CA ASP A 50 19.31 -24.04 -21.83
C ASP A 50 18.85 -22.61 -22.04
N GLU A 51 19.62 -21.82 -22.80
CA GLU A 51 19.38 -20.39 -23.04
C GLU A 51 18.00 -20.10 -23.63
N ARG A 52 17.49 -20.95 -24.51
CA ARG A 52 16.17 -20.83 -25.13
C ARG A 52 15.06 -21.01 -24.10
N THR A 53 15.21 -21.94 -23.19
CA THR A 53 14.26 -22.21 -22.10
C THR A 53 14.30 -21.08 -21.07
N ARG A 54 15.49 -20.61 -20.67
CA ARG A 54 15.62 -19.43 -19.82
C ARG A 54 14.94 -18.20 -20.42
N HIS A 55 15.16 -17.92 -21.69
CA HIS A 55 14.54 -16.80 -22.39
C HIS A 55 13.00 -16.91 -22.48
N LYS A 56 12.45 -18.13 -22.51
CA LYS A 56 10.99 -18.32 -22.39
C LYS A 56 10.48 -17.92 -21.01
N PHE A 57 11.22 -18.24 -19.93
CA PHE A 57 10.83 -17.85 -18.57
C PHE A 57 10.98 -16.35 -18.32
N GLU A 58 11.98 -15.70 -18.90
CA GLU A 58 12.13 -14.24 -18.84
C GLU A 58 10.91 -13.48 -19.39
N LYS A 59 10.22 -14.07 -20.36
CA LYS A 59 9.04 -13.48 -20.99
C LYS A 59 7.73 -13.76 -20.25
N LYS A 60 7.74 -14.65 -19.25
CA LYS A 60 6.54 -14.98 -18.48
C LYS A 60 6.33 -13.99 -17.34
N ASP A 61 5.06 -13.79 -16.99
CA ASP A 61 4.66 -13.05 -15.81
C ASP A 61 5.23 -13.70 -14.55
N ASP A 62 5.62 -12.85 -13.61
CA ASP A 62 6.09 -13.27 -12.31
C ASP A 62 4.87 -13.60 -11.43
N GLN A 63 4.72 -14.89 -11.09
CA GLN A 63 3.62 -15.40 -10.28
C GLN A 63 4.17 -16.32 -9.19
N SER A 64 3.77 -16.08 -7.94
CA SER A 64 4.13 -16.97 -6.84
C SER A 64 3.43 -18.32 -6.97
N MET A 65 4.01 -19.36 -6.36
CA MET A 65 3.38 -20.68 -6.30
C MET A 65 2.02 -20.61 -5.58
N VAL A 66 1.91 -19.84 -4.51
CA VAL A 66 0.63 -19.64 -3.80
C VAL A 66 -0.41 -18.98 -4.72
N SER A 67 -0.03 -17.89 -5.43
CA SER A 67 -0.95 -17.26 -6.39
C SER A 67 -1.46 -18.25 -7.44
N HIS A 68 -0.56 -19.04 -7.99
CA HIS A 68 -0.92 -20.04 -9.00
C HIS A 68 -1.89 -21.08 -8.47
N GLN A 69 -1.62 -21.61 -7.27
CA GLN A 69 -2.46 -22.61 -6.63
C GLN A 69 -3.84 -22.06 -6.26
N LEU A 70 -3.91 -20.87 -5.66
CA LEU A 70 -5.18 -20.25 -5.30
C LEU A 70 -6.01 -19.86 -6.52
N ASN A 71 -5.36 -19.38 -7.60
CA ASN A 71 -6.02 -19.09 -8.87
C ASN A 71 -6.63 -20.33 -9.56
N GLY A 72 -6.19 -21.52 -9.20
CA GLY A 72 -6.82 -22.76 -9.67
C GLY A 72 -7.88 -23.30 -8.71
N ILE A 73 -7.58 -23.35 -7.41
CA ILE A 73 -8.44 -23.98 -6.39
C ILE A 73 -9.75 -23.21 -6.21
N PHE A 74 -9.68 -21.91 -5.92
CA PHE A 74 -10.90 -21.13 -5.62
C PHE A 74 -11.92 -21.09 -6.75
N PRO A 75 -11.53 -20.80 -8.01
CA PRO A 75 -12.51 -20.83 -9.10
C PRO A 75 -13.15 -22.20 -9.28
N THR A 76 -12.35 -23.26 -9.21
CA THR A 76 -12.88 -24.61 -9.37
C THR A 76 -13.83 -25.00 -8.26
N MET A 77 -13.51 -24.70 -6.99
CA MET A 77 -14.42 -24.94 -5.87
C MET A 77 -15.70 -24.13 -6.00
N ARG A 78 -15.62 -22.86 -6.43
CA ARG A 78 -16.82 -22.06 -6.72
C ARG A 78 -17.66 -22.68 -7.83
N LEU A 79 -17.04 -23.20 -8.89
CA LEU A 79 -17.77 -23.92 -9.94
C LEU A 79 -18.49 -25.15 -9.37
N LEU A 80 -17.81 -25.98 -8.57
CA LEU A 80 -18.42 -27.15 -7.96
C LEU A 80 -19.59 -26.77 -7.04
N ASN A 81 -19.43 -25.74 -6.23
CA ASN A 81 -20.49 -25.24 -5.35
C ASN A 81 -21.68 -24.68 -6.16
N LEU A 82 -21.40 -23.99 -7.27
CA LEU A 82 -22.44 -23.50 -8.18
C LEU A 82 -23.24 -24.66 -8.80
N LEU A 83 -22.55 -25.67 -9.33
CA LEU A 83 -23.20 -26.85 -9.92
C LEU A 83 -24.09 -27.56 -8.91
N GLU A 84 -23.63 -27.72 -7.67
CA GLU A 84 -24.40 -28.35 -6.60
C GLU A 84 -25.61 -27.51 -6.19
N ALA A 85 -25.44 -26.20 -5.97
CA ALA A 85 -26.50 -25.30 -5.56
C ALA A 85 -27.62 -25.18 -6.59
N GLU A 86 -27.25 -25.20 -7.88
CA GLU A 86 -28.20 -25.10 -9.01
C GLU A 86 -28.74 -26.46 -9.49
N GLY A 87 -28.23 -27.56 -8.91
CA GLY A 87 -28.63 -28.94 -9.31
C GLY A 87 -28.23 -29.25 -10.78
N ILE A 88 -27.12 -28.67 -11.26
CA ILE A 88 -26.62 -28.81 -12.62
C ILE A 88 -25.53 -29.88 -12.68
N GLY A 89 -25.55 -30.68 -13.74
CA GLY A 89 -24.57 -31.72 -13.99
C GLY A 89 -24.91 -33.09 -13.43
N PRO A 90 -24.21 -34.13 -13.90
CA PRO A 90 -24.69 -35.51 -13.75
C PRO A 90 -24.41 -36.12 -12.37
N ILE A 91 -23.46 -35.62 -11.59
CA ILE A 91 -23.04 -36.30 -10.34
C ILE A 91 -22.43 -35.28 -9.37
N PRO A 92 -22.96 -35.18 -8.13
CA PRO A 92 -22.38 -34.37 -7.06
C PRO A 92 -21.00 -34.92 -6.65
N PHE A 93 -20.12 -34.03 -6.19
CA PHE A 93 -18.80 -34.37 -5.69
C PHE A 93 -18.85 -34.54 -4.15
N SER A 94 -18.38 -35.68 -3.66
CA SER A 94 -18.25 -35.93 -2.21
C SER A 94 -17.16 -35.04 -1.60
N GLU A 95 -17.19 -34.82 -0.27
CA GLU A 95 -16.15 -34.09 0.43
C GLU A 95 -14.76 -34.73 0.24
N VAL A 96 -14.67 -36.03 0.23
CA VAL A 96 -13.42 -36.76 -0.02
C VAL A 96 -12.87 -36.45 -1.40
N GLU A 97 -13.70 -36.47 -2.43
CA GLU A 97 -13.29 -36.14 -3.80
C GLU A 97 -12.81 -34.69 -3.92
N ARG A 98 -13.49 -33.74 -3.25
CA ARG A 98 -13.07 -32.34 -3.18
C ARG A 98 -11.72 -32.18 -2.47
N ARG A 99 -11.48 -32.90 -1.37
CA ARG A 99 -10.19 -32.90 -0.65
C ARG A 99 -9.08 -33.51 -1.51
N VAL A 100 -9.33 -34.66 -2.13
CA VAL A 100 -8.39 -35.31 -3.06
C VAL A 100 -8.05 -34.38 -4.23
N TYR A 101 -9.06 -33.72 -4.80
CA TYR A 101 -8.85 -32.73 -5.87
C TYR A 101 -7.94 -31.58 -5.40
N ILE A 102 -8.24 -30.93 -4.25
CA ILE A 102 -7.45 -29.81 -3.73
C ILE A 102 -5.99 -30.24 -3.54
N LEU A 103 -5.74 -31.38 -2.88
CA LEU A 103 -4.40 -31.88 -2.63
C LEU A 103 -3.64 -32.23 -3.92
N SER A 104 -4.33 -32.82 -4.88
CA SER A 104 -3.74 -33.19 -6.17
C SER A 104 -3.36 -31.95 -6.98
N TYR A 105 -4.22 -30.95 -7.03
CA TYR A 105 -3.92 -29.71 -7.72
C TYR A 105 -2.83 -28.90 -6.97
N LEU A 106 -2.85 -28.90 -5.65
CA LEU A 106 -1.79 -28.26 -4.85
C LEU A 106 -0.41 -28.79 -5.22
N MET A 107 -0.29 -30.07 -5.48
CA MET A 107 0.99 -30.75 -5.75
C MET A 107 1.28 -30.96 -7.24
N HIS A 108 0.44 -30.51 -8.17
CA HIS A 108 0.64 -30.79 -9.60
C HIS A 108 1.96 -30.23 -10.18
N ASP A 109 2.54 -29.23 -9.55
CA ASP A 109 3.83 -28.61 -9.87
C ASP A 109 4.88 -28.88 -8.75
N VAL A 110 4.81 -30.05 -8.09
CA VAL A 110 5.72 -30.41 -6.99
C VAL A 110 7.20 -30.36 -7.40
N ASP A 111 7.51 -30.68 -8.66
CA ASP A 111 8.83 -30.53 -9.26
C ASP A 111 9.38 -29.10 -9.13
N LYS A 112 8.55 -28.08 -9.33
CA LYS A 112 8.94 -26.68 -9.15
C LYS A 112 9.07 -26.31 -7.66
N ILE A 113 8.23 -26.90 -6.81
CA ILE A 113 8.28 -26.66 -5.36
C ILE A 113 9.62 -27.10 -4.78
N VAL A 114 10.11 -28.29 -5.17
CA VAL A 114 11.37 -28.88 -4.67
C VAL A 114 12.57 -28.56 -5.54
N GLN A 115 12.39 -27.79 -6.64
CA GLN A 115 13.44 -27.40 -7.59
C GLN A 115 14.21 -28.60 -8.20
N ILE A 116 13.55 -29.72 -8.39
CA ILE A 116 14.09 -30.90 -9.06
C ILE A 116 13.69 -30.82 -10.53
N HIS A 117 14.68 -30.73 -11.44
CA HIS A 117 14.43 -30.79 -12.87
C HIS A 117 14.20 -32.24 -13.32
N GLY A 118 13.00 -32.47 -13.83
CA GLY A 118 12.74 -33.68 -14.62
C GLY A 118 12.69 -34.98 -13.80
N ILE A 119 11.68 -35.14 -12.95
CA ILE A 119 11.28 -36.47 -12.56
C ILE A 119 10.70 -37.12 -13.82
N GLU A 120 11.51 -37.84 -14.55
CA GLU A 120 11.07 -38.61 -15.70
C GLU A 120 10.30 -39.85 -15.20
N THR A 121 8.96 -39.77 -15.13
CA THR A 121 8.11 -40.88 -14.69
C THR A 121 7.96 -41.97 -15.73
N LYS A 122 9.09 -42.48 -16.23
CA LYS A 122 9.10 -43.55 -17.22
C LYS A 122 9.03 -44.94 -16.61
N ASP A 123 9.27 -45.04 -15.30
CA ASP A 123 9.33 -46.29 -14.61
C ASP A 123 8.65 -46.26 -13.23
N ARG A 124 8.59 -47.40 -12.59
CA ARG A 124 7.98 -47.61 -11.27
C ARG A 124 8.69 -46.82 -10.18
N GLU A 125 10.02 -46.77 -10.24
CA GLU A 125 10.83 -46.08 -9.21
C GLU A 125 10.60 -44.58 -9.22
N ALA A 126 10.45 -43.96 -10.37
CA ALA A 126 10.12 -42.54 -10.49
C ALA A 126 8.72 -42.21 -9.97
N ILE A 127 7.74 -43.10 -10.11
CA ILE A 127 6.41 -42.90 -9.53
C ILE A 127 6.45 -43.01 -8.00
N GLU A 128 7.22 -43.96 -7.44
CA GLU A 128 7.39 -44.04 -5.96
C GLU A 128 8.09 -42.79 -5.41
N GLN A 129 9.14 -42.32 -6.10
CA GLN A 129 9.78 -41.04 -5.72
C GLN A 129 8.81 -39.85 -5.76
N ALA A 130 7.97 -39.73 -6.78
CA ALA A 130 6.95 -38.71 -6.88
C ALA A 130 5.94 -38.82 -5.71
N LYS A 131 5.55 -40.04 -5.36
CA LYS A 131 4.64 -40.33 -4.23
C LYS A 131 5.24 -39.89 -2.90
N ASP A 132 6.52 -40.21 -2.65
CA ASP A 132 7.23 -39.79 -1.44
C ASP A 132 7.34 -38.26 -1.34
N LEU A 133 7.71 -37.60 -2.44
CA LEU A 133 7.79 -36.13 -2.52
C LEU A 133 6.43 -35.48 -2.28
N VAL A 134 5.37 -35.98 -2.90
CA VAL A 134 4.00 -35.48 -2.70
C VAL A 134 3.61 -35.64 -1.23
N ALA A 135 3.86 -36.80 -0.62
CA ALA A 135 3.55 -37.02 0.78
C ALA A 135 4.33 -36.09 1.72
N GLU A 136 5.62 -35.89 1.46
CA GLU A 136 6.46 -34.98 2.24
C GLU A 136 5.95 -33.53 2.17
N GLN A 137 5.73 -33.01 0.95
CA GLN A 137 5.26 -31.64 0.77
C GLN A 137 3.86 -31.40 1.32
N LEU A 138 2.96 -32.37 1.22
CA LEU A 138 1.63 -32.30 1.85
C LEU A 138 1.73 -32.24 3.38
N ARG A 139 2.62 -33.00 4.01
CA ARG A 139 2.85 -32.92 5.46
C ARG A 139 3.41 -31.56 5.88
N LEU A 140 4.34 -30.99 5.10
CA LEU A 140 4.83 -29.63 5.33
C LEU A 140 3.70 -28.58 5.26
N CYS A 141 2.64 -28.86 4.51
CA CYS A 141 1.43 -28.03 4.42
C CYS A 141 0.37 -28.37 5.44
N ASN A 142 0.67 -29.16 6.48
CA ASN A 142 -0.26 -29.51 7.56
C ASN A 142 -1.50 -30.31 7.09
N VAL A 143 -1.29 -31.23 6.14
CA VAL A 143 -2.38 -32.00 5.50
C VAL A 143 -3.22 -32.81 6.47
N GLU A 144 -2.62 -33.36 7.55
CA GLU A 144 -3.33 -34.18 8.53
C GLU A 144 -4.48 -33.41 9.21
N MET A 145 -4.35 -32.10 9.38
CA MET A 145 -5.43 -31.28 9.93
C MET A 145 -6.55 -31.03 8.91
N PHE A 146 -6.22 -30.98 7.63
CA PHE A 146 -7.18 -30.80 6.55
C PHE A 146 -7.85 -32.09 6.14
N PHE A 147 -7.08 -33.17 5.99
CA PHE A 147 -7.55 -34.49 5.56
C PHE A 147 -6.80 -35.58 6.32
N PRO A 148 -7.28 -35.99 7.52
CA PRO A 148 -6.60 -36.99 8.37
C PRO A 148 -6.29 -38.29 7.64
N ASP A 149 -7.21 -38.74 6.77
CA ASP A 149 -7.09 -40.02 6.04
C ASP A 149 -6.30 -39.91 4.72
N PHE A 150 -5.60 -38.80 4.46
CA PHE A 150 -4.93 -38.52 3.18
C PHE A 150 -3.96 -39.64 2.75
N ALA A 151 -3.33 -40.31 3.72
CA ALA A 151 -2.40 -41.40 3.44
C ALA A 151 -3.06 -42.60 2.73
N ALA A 152 -4.34 -42.86 2.97
CA ALA A 152 -5.10 -43.90 2.26
C ALA A 152 -5.32 -43.53 0.78
N TYR A 153 -5.45 -42.23 0.46
CA TYR A 153 -5.70 -41.69 -0.86
C TYR A 153 -4.43 -41.21 -1.57
N LEU A 154 -3.26 -41.51 -1.02
CA LEU A 154 -1.99 -41.00 -1.57
C LEU A 154 -1.72 -41.49 -2.99
N GLU A 155 -2.15 -42.70 -3.35
CA GLU A 155 -2.01 -43.19 -4.73
C GLU A 155 -2.98 -42.49 -5.69
N ASP A 156 -4.22 -42.21 -5.25
CA ASP A 156 -5.19 -41.41 -6.00
C ASP A 156 -4.62 -40.00 -6.28
N ILE A 157 -4.12 -39.33 -5.23
CA ILE A 157 -3.51 -38.01 -5.32
C ILE A 157 -2.30 -38.03 -6.26
N THR A 158 -1.38 -38.97 -6.08
CA THR A 158 -0.18 -39.08 -6.92
C THR A 158 -0.53 -39.32 -8.37
N TYR A 159 -1.52 -40.21 -8.64
CA TYR A 159 -1.99 -40.44 -10.00
C TYR A 159 -2.50 -39.16 -10.66
N LEU A 160 -3.28 -38.35 -9.94
CA LEU A 160 -3.77 -37.07 -10.46
C LEU A 160 -2.64 -36.08 -10.69
N VAL A 161 -1.67 -35.99 -9.76
CA VAL A 161 -0.49 -35.11 -9.88
C VAL A 161 0.30 -35.41 -11.15
N VAL A 162 0.68 -36.68 -11.36
CA VAL A 162 1.50 -37.04 -12.49
C VAL A 162 0.77 -36.99 -13.84
N ASN A 163 -0.56 -37.00 -13.82
CA ASN A 163 -1.40 -36.99 -15.04
C ASN A 163 -2.01 -35.64 -15.37
N THR A 164 -1.86 -34.61 -14.55
CA THR A 164 -2.57 -33.33 -14.75
C THR A 164 -2.19 -32.66 -16.07
N GLN A 165 -0.93 -32.68 -16.44
CA GLN A 165 -0.44 -32.03 -17.69
C GLN A 165 0.32 -32.96 -18.62
N GLN A 166 0.32 -34.28 -18.39
CA GLN A 166 1.17 -35.23 -19.08
C GLN A 166 2.66 -34.87 -19.07
N LYS A 167 3.07 -34.03 -18.15
CA LYS A 167 4.46 -33.55 -18.02
C LYS A 167 5.45 -34.66 -17.68
N TRP A 168 4.99 -35.66 -17.00
CA TRP A 168 5.81 -36.67 -16.35
C TRP A 168 6.03 -37.96 -17.22
N GLY A 169 5.63 -37.91 -18.48
CA GLY A 169 5.72 -39.08 -19.37
C GLY A 169 4.48 -39.96 -19.36
N THR A 170 4.35 -40.84 -20.31
CA THR A 170 3.09 -41.49 -20.64
C THR A 170 2.98 -42.96 -20.23
N ASN A 171 4.00 -43.59 -19.63
CA ASN A 171 3.99 -45.03 -19.33
C ASN A 171 3.41 -45.34 -17.93
N LEU A 172 2.22 -44.78 -17.64
CA LEU A 172 1.47 -45.13 -16.42
C LEU A 172 1.00 -46.59 -16.38
N HIS A 173 1.08 -47.33 -17.51
CA HIS A 173 0.67 -48.73 -17.60
C HIS A 173 1.64 -49.71 -16.94
N THR A 174 2.83 -49.25 -16.58
CA THR A 174 3.83 -50.10 -15.90
C THR A 174 3.69 -50.11 -14.38
N TYR A 175 2.86 -49.20 -13.80
CA TYR A 175 2.63 -49.11 -12.39
C TYR A 175 1.26 -49.69 -12.02
N ILE A 176 1.18 -50.50 -10.96
CA ILE A 176 -0.05 -51.06 -10.46
C ILE A 176 -0.60 -50.16 -9.38
N TRP A 177 -1.60 -49.36 -9.74
CA TRP A 177 -2.28 -48.45 -8.83
C TRP A 177 -3.25 -49.14 -7.92
N ARG A 178 -3.32 -48.72 -6.68
CA ARG A 178 -4.31 -49.16 -5.67
C ARG A 178 -5.21 -48.02 -5.26
N PHE A 179 -6.15 -47.69 -6.11
CA PHE A 179 -7.07 -46.59 -5.90
C PHE A 179 -8.09 -46.85 -4.82
N GLN A 180 -8.43 -45.82 -4.02
CA GLN A 180 -9.58 -45.81 -3.11
C GLN A 180 -10.83 -45.29 -3.82
N LEU A 181 -10.69 -44.33 -4.74
CA LEU A 181 -11.78 -43.80 -5.55
C LEU A 181 -11.99 -44.62 -6.82
N PRO A 182 -13.24 -44.76 -7.29
CA PRO A 182 -13.51 -45.39 -8.59
C PRO A 182 -12.74 -44.71 -9.73
N GLU A 183 -12.14 -45.48 -10.60
CA GLU A 183 -11.32 -44.97 -11.72
C GLU A 183 -12.05 -43.90 -12.57
N ARG A 184 -13.35 -44.11 -12.85
CA ARG A 184 -14.19 -43.13 -13.57
C ARG A 184 -14.26 -41.78 -12.85
N ARG A 185 -14.23 -41.77 -11.51
CA ARG A 185 -14.21 -40.52 -10.71
C ARG A 185 -12.86 -39.85 -10.79
N LEU A 186 -11.77 -40.61 -10.74
CA LEU A 186 -10.41 -40.11 -10.95
C LEU A 186 -10.24 -39.44 -12.31
N LEU A 187 -10.86 -39.98 -13.36
CA LEU A 187 -10.85 -39.33 -14.69
C LEU A 187 -11.52 -37.96 -14.66
N VAL A 188 -12.63 -37.82 -13.92
CA VAL A 188 -13.30 -36.51 -13.75
C VAL A 188 -12.43 -35.57 -12.89
N LEU A 189 -11.87 -36.05 -11.79
CA LEU A 189 -10.96 -35.24 -10.94
C LEU A 189 -9.71 -34.77 -11.73
N ARG A 190 -9.16 -35.61 -12.61
CA ARG A 190 -8.08 -35.21 -13.51
C ARG A 190 -8.52 -34.07 -14.44
N ARG A 191 -9.74 -34.10 -14.96
CA ARG A 191 -10.29 -32.98 -15.76
C ARG A 191 -10.40 -31.72 -14.93
N LEU A 192 -10.80 -31.81 -13.65
CA LEU A 192 -10.83 -30.66 -12.74
C LEU A 192 -9.41 -30.11 -12.50
N CYS A 193 -8.42 -30.96 -12.25
CA CYS A 193 -7.02 -30.49 -12.11
C CYS A 193 -6.54 -29.79 -13.39
N THR A 194 -6.85 -30.33 -14.57
CA THR A 194 -6.53 -29.69 -15.85
C THR A 194 -7.26 -28.35 -16.01
N TYR A 195 -8.54 -28.29 -15.64
CA TYR A 195 -9.32 -27.05 -15.63
C TYR A 195 -8.66 -25.98 -14.75
N SER A 196 -8.27 -26.36 -13.54
CA SER A 196 -7.64 -25.48 -12.57
C SER A 196 -6.30 -24.93 -13.07
N ASP A 197 -5.46 -25.78 -13.64
CA ASP A 197 -4.18 -25.30 -14.19
C ASP A 197 -4.39 -24.36 -15.39
N HIS A 198 -5.33 -24.69 -16.28
CA HIS A 198 -5.62 -23.82 -17.41
C HIS A 198 -6.22 -22.49 -16.99
N ILE A 199 -7.15 -22.47 -16.04
CA ILE A 199 -7.76 -21.22 -15.57
C ILE A 199 -6.74 -20.34 -14.85
N ALA A 200 -5.80 -20.95 -14.13
CA ALA A 200 -4.77 -20.23 -13.37
C ALA A 200 -3.77 -19.45 -14.25
N TYR A 201 -3.65 -19.76 -15.56
CA TYR A 201 -2.67 -19.06 -16.38
C TYR A 201 -3.06 -18.79 -17.86
N LEU A 202 -4.10 -19.44 -18.40
CA LEU A 202 -4.49 -19.25 -19.82
C LEU A 202 -5.49 -18.12 -20.05
N VAL A 203 -6.12 -17.61 -19.00
CA VAL A 203 -7.11 -16.53 -19.09
C VAL A 203 -6.55 -15.24 -18.49
N PRO A 204 -5.59 -14.58 -19.18
CA PRO A 204 -4.94 -13.37 -18.64
C PRO A 204 -5.86 -12.15 -18.66
N ALA A 205 -6.99 -12.19 -19.34
CA ALA A 205 -7.98 -11.13 -19.43
C ALA A 205 -9.37 -11.71 -19.59
N PRO A 206 -10.44 -10.99 -19.22
CA PRO A 206 -11.82 -11.47 -19.37
C PRO A 206 -12.16 -11.96 -20.78
N SER A 207 -11.73 -11.25 -21.83
CA SER A 207 -12.01 -11.62 -23.22
C SER A 207 -11.34 -12.92 -23.65
N ALA A 208 -10.25 -13.32 -23.03
CA ALA A 208 -9.53 -14.55 -23.37
C ALA A 208 -10.36 -15.80 -23.09
N ILE A 209 -11.37 -15.73 -22.21
CA ILE A 209 -12.25 -16.87 -21.88
C ILE A 209 -13.05 -17.40 -23.08
N LEU A 210 -13.28 -16.56 -24.08
CA LEU A 210 -13.97 -16.94 -25.32
C LEU A 210 -13.02 -17.15 -26.52
N SER A 211 -11.68 -17.11 -26.29
CA SER A 211 -10.70 -17.39 -27.33
C SER A 211 -10.60 -18.89 -27.57
N GLU A 212 -10.85 -19.35 -28.77
CA GLU A 212 -10.71 -20.78 -29.11
C GLU A 212 -9.29 -21.31 -28.89
N ALA A 213 -8.28 -20.49 -29.10
CA ALA A 213 -6.89 -20.91 -28.96
C ALA A 213 -6.49 -21.09 -27.48
N GLU A 214 -7.04 -20.25 -26.57
CA GLU A 214 -6.62 -20.16 -25.19
C GLU A 214 -7.54 -20.93 -24.25
N SER A 215 -8.85 -20.92 -24.51
CA SER A 215 -9.87 -21.38 -23.56
C SER A 215 -10.70 -22.58 -24.03
N ARG A 216 -10.37 -23.19 -25.17
CA ARG A 216 -11.13 -24.35 -25.69
C ARG A 216 -11.27 -25.46 -24.67
N THR A 217 -10.18 -25.77 -23.96
CA THR A 217 -10.20 -26.82 -22.92
C THR A 217 -11.14 -26.45 -21.77
N LEU A 218 -11.11 -25.19 -21.32
CA LEU A 218 -11.97 -24.70 -20.25
C LEU A 218 -13.45 -24.78 -20.63
N THR A 219 -13.80 -24.33 -21.85
CA THR A 219 -15.16 -24.37 -22.37
C THR A 219 -15.65 -25.82 -22.50
N THR A 220 -14.80 -26.72 -22.99
CA THR A 220 -15.13 -28.16 -23.12
C THR A 220 -15.38 -28.79 -21.75
N ILE A 221 -14.51 -28.53 -20.76
CA ILE A 221 -14.67 -29.09 -19.43
C ILE A 221 -15.90 -28.50 -18.72
N LEU A 222 -16.17 -27.19 -18.86
CA LEU A 222 -17.40 -26.60 -18.33
C LEU A 222 -18.64 -27.25 -18.91
N SER A 223 -18.67 -27.46 -20.24
CA SER A 223 -19.77 -28.16 -20.95
C SER A 223 -19.97 -29.59 -20.43
N GLU A 224 -18.86 -30.36 -20.27
CA GLU A 224 -18.89 -31.72 -19.72
C GLU A 224 -19.42 -31.76 -18.28
N LEU A 225 -18.97 -30.86 -17.42
CA LEU A 225 -19.36 -30.80 -16.01
C LEU A 225 -20.81 -30.34 -15.80
N SER A 226 -21.33 -29.53 -16.72
CA SER A 226 -22.66 -28.93 -16.62
C SER A 226 -23.70 -29.58 -17.55
N ASP A 227 -23.36 -30.69 -18.20
CA ASP A 227 -24.22 -31.32 -19.21
C ASP A 227 -24.67 -30.34 -20.33
N ASP A 228 -23.73 -29.52 -20.78
CA ASP A 228 -23.89 -28.43 -21.79
C ASP A 228 -24.89 -27.32 -21.39
N GLU A 229 -25.22 -27.20 -20.09
CA GLU A 229 -26.14 -26.16 -19.62
C GLU A 229 -25.45 -24.80 -19.41
N LEU A 230 -24.14 -24.75 -19.15
CA LEU A 230 -23.43 -23.54 -18.77
C LEU A 230 -22.44 -23.09 -19.87
N VAL A 231 -22.32 -21.77 -20.01
CA VAL A 231 -21.35 -21.14 -20.90
C VAL A 231 -20.73 -19.90 -20.26
N PHE A 232 -19.54 -19.53 -20.72
CA PHE A 232 -18.86 -18.29 -20.30
C PHE A 232 -19.39 -17.07 -21.07
N THR A 233 -19.34 -15.92 -20.38
CA THR A 233 -19.45 -14.58 -20.99
C THR A 233 -18.59 -13.61 -20.19
N TYR A 234 -18.44 -12.36 -20.68
CA TYR A 234 -17.60 -11.37 -19.99
C TYR A 234 -18.03 -9.94 -20.27
N HIS A 235 -17.54 -9.01 -19.44
CA HIS A 235 -17.27 -7.65 -19.84
C HIS A 235 -15.80 -7.33 -19.57
N GLN A 236 -15.23 -6.42 -20.35
CA GLN A 236 -13.85 -5.95 -20.16
C GLN A 236 -13.76 -4.46 -20.46
N LEU A 237 -12.90 -3.78 -19.70
CA LEU A 237 -12.54 -2.38 -19.93
C LEU A 237 -11.22 -2.32 -20.69
N ARG A 238 -11.13 -1.47 -21.70
CA ARG A 238 -9.90 -1.27 -22.49
C ARG A 238 -8.90 -0.37 -21.81
N GLU A 239 -9.32 0.31 -20.76
CA GLU A 239 -8.54 1.29 -20.03
C GLU A 239 -8.88 1.22 -18.55
N VAL A 240 -7.89 1.37 -17.70
CA VAL A 240 -8.01 1.41 -16.24
C VAL A 240 -7.66 2.80 -15.74
N ARG A 241 -8.54 3.38 -14.91
CA ARG A 241 -8.36 4.72 -14.34
C ARG A 241 -8.32 4.75 -12.81
N GLY A 242 -8.38 3.63 -12.16
CA GLY A 242 -8.39 3.54 -10.70
C GLY A 242 -9.80 3.32 -10.14
N LEU A 243 -10.26 4.18 -9.25
CA LEU A 243 -11.56 4.01 -8.57
C LEU A 243 -12.75 4.07 -9.52
N LEU A 244 -12.70 4.92 -10.56
CA LEU A 244 -13.73 4.96 -11.57
C LEU A 244 -13.86 3.61 -12.32
N THR A 245 -12.75 2.93 -12.55
CA THR A 245 -12.74 1.58 -13.10
C THR A 245 -13.51 0.60 -12.24
N ASN A 246 -13.27 0.63 -10.92
CA ASN A 246 -13.99 -0.21 -9.97
C ASN A 246 -15.51 0.08 -9.97
N VAL A 247 -15.88 1.37 -10.01
CA VAL A 247 -17.28 1.77 -10.11
C VAL A 247 -17.94 1.26 -11.37
N ILE A 248 -17.24 1.34 -12.51
CA ILE A 248 -17.75 0.81 -13.79
C ILE A 248 -17.90 -0.70 -13.72
N ASN A 249 -16.88 -1.43 -13.23
CA ASN A 249 -16.96 -2.88 -13.07
C ASN A 249 -18.14 -3.30 -12.19
N ASN A 250 -18.36 -2.61 -11.07
CA ASN A 250 -19.50 -2.89 -10.18
C ASN A 250 -20.85 -2.58 -10.85
N GLY A 251 -20.96 -1.47 -11.58
CA GLY A 251 -22.15 -1.16 -12.37
C GLY A 251 -22.45 -2.22 -13.44
N MET A 252 -21.40 -2.72 -14.10
CA MET A 252 -21.51 -3.80 -15.08
C MET A 252 -21.89 -5.12 -14.43
N VAL A 253 -21.29 -5.49 -13.30
CA VAL A 253 -21.68 -6.70 -12.54
C VAL A 253 -23.17 -6.63 -12.19
N GLN A 254 -23.61 -5.51 -11.63
CA GLN A 254 -25.02 -5.33 -11.30
C GLN A 254 -25.93 -5.38 -12.53
N LEU A 255 -25.48 -4.83 -13.64
CA LEU A 255 -26.23 -4.89 -14.91
C LEU A 255 -26.33 -6.31 -15.48
N PHE A 256 -25.29 -7.14 -15.31
CA PHE A 256 -25.32 -8.54 -15.73
C PHE A 256 -26.15 -9.41 -14.81
N THR A 257 -26.06 -9.24 -13.49
CA THR A 257 -26.61 -10.15 -12.47
C THR A 257 -27.88 -9.61 -11.78
N GLY A 258 -28.09 -8.31 -11.75
CA GLY A 258 -29.19 -7.68 -11.01
C GLY A 258 -30.56 -8.08 -11.54
N GLY A 259 -31.32 -8.83 -10.73
CA GLY A 259 -32.66 -9.30 -11.08
C GLY A 259 -32.70 -10.40 -12.14
N ARG A 260 -31.58 -11.04 -12.45
CA ARG A 260 -31.48 -12.18 -13.37
C ARG A 260 -31.03 -13.43 -12.66
N GLU A 261 -31.80 -14.49 -12.79
CA GLU A 261 -31.39 -15.82 -12.39
C GLU A 261 -30.60 -16.52 -13.49
N GLY A 262 -29.67 -17.38 -13.12
CA GLY A 262 -28.88 -18.17 -14.08
C GLY A 262 -27.68 -17.45 -14.69
N ILE A 263 -27.16 -16.41 -14.06
CA ILE A 263 -25.87 -15.80 -14.37
C ILE A 263 -25.14 -15.40 -13.12
N TRP A 264 -23.87 -15.77 -13.05
CA TRP A 264 -23.02 -15.59 -11.85
C TRP A 264 -21.68 -15.00 -12.22
N PRO A 265 -21.19 -13.98 -11.47
CA PRO A 265 -19.84 -13.47 -11.63
C PRO A 265 -18.85 -14.54 -11.14
N TYR A 266 -17.77 -14.72 -11.88
CA TYR A 266 -16.89 -15.85 -11.67
C TYR A 266 -15.43 -15.47 -11.41
N LEU A 267 -14.79 -14.75 -12.36
CA LEU A 267 -13.41 -14.28 -12.24
C LEU A 267 -13.36 -12.77 -12.34
N PHE A 268 -12.59 -12.15 -11.49
CA PHE A 268 -12.49 -10.70 -11.37
C PHE A 268 -11.08 -10.21 -11.67
N TYR A 269 -10.99 -9.35 -12.66
CA TYR A 269 -9.77 -8.72 -13.12
C TYR A 269 -9.81 -7.22 -12.80
N SER A 270 -8.65 -6.56 -12.83
CA SER A 270 -8.61 -5.10 -12.72
C SER A 270 -9.42 -4.40 -13.82
N ASP A 271 -9.57 -5.04 -14.95
CA ASP A 271 -10.19 -4.50 -16.17
C ASP A 271 -11.49 -5.19 -16.57
N GLY A 272 -12.11 -6.00 -15.74
CA GLY A 272 -13.40 -6.62 -16.07
C GLY A 272 -13.71 -7.90 -15.30
N VAL A 273 -14.77 -8.57 -15.71
CA VAL A 273 -15.30 -9.79 -15.04
C VAL A 273 -15.69 -10.85 -16.06
N VAL A 274 -15.34 -12.10 -15.78
CA VAL A 274 -15.88 -13.29 -16.46
C VAL A 274 -17.07 -13.81 -15.67
N TYR A 275 -18.11 -14.15 -16.39
CA TYR A 275 -19.34 -14.74 -15.84
C TYR A 275 -19.55 -16.15 -16.36
N ILE A 276 -20.19 -16.99 -15.55
CA ILE A 276 -20.83 -18.22 -15.97
C ILE A 276 -22.32 -17.93 -16.09
N LYS A 277 -22.94 -18.38 -17.16
CA LYS A 277 -24.39 -18.22 -17.36
C LYS A 277 -25.03 -19.48 -17.92
N ARG A 278 -26.33 -19.68 -17.68
CA ARG A 278 -27.11 -20.70 -18.39
C ARG A 278 -27.10 -20.40 -19.88
N LYS A 279 -26.89 -21.41 -20.70
CA LYS A 279 -26.85 -21.30 -22.16
C LYS A 279 -28.16 -20.74 -22.73
N SER A 280 -29.28 -21.09 -22.09
CA SER A 280 -30.62 -20.61 -22.45
C SER A 280 -30.87 -19.13 -22.12
N LEU A 281 -30.09 -18.53 -21.26
CA LEU A 281 -30.26 -17.14 -20.82
C LEU A 281 -29.71 -16.18 -21.89
N GLU A 282 -30.57 -15.35 -22.46
CA GLU A 282 -30.15 -14.25 -23.32
C GLU A 282 -29.86 -13.01 -22.49
N VAL A 283 -28.70 -12.40 -22.72
CA VAL A 283 -28.27 -11.15 -22.10
C VAL A 283 -27.99 -10.13 -23.19
N ALA A 284 -28.76 -9.05 -23.21
CA ALA A 284 -28.58 -7.93 -24.13
C ALA A 284 -28.36 -6.64 -23.34
N ILE A 285 -27.25 -5.96 -23.58
CA ILE A 285 -26.85 -4.74 -22.87
C ILE A 285 -26.66 -3.59 -23.83
N THR A 286 -27.34 -2.48 -23.54
CA THR A 286 -27.29 -1.24 -24.34
C THR A 286 -26.40 -0.20 -23.63
N THR A 287 -25.86 0.73 -24.40
CA THR A 287 -25.13 1.90 -23.87
C THR A 287 -25.92 2.65 -22.79
N LYS A 288 -27.22 2.87 -23.05
CA LYS A 288 -28.09 3.59 -22.09
C LYS A 288 -28.17 2.89 -20.75
N GLN A 289 -28.41 1.57 -20.72
CA GLN A 289 -28.44 0.78 -19.51
C GLN A 289 -27.08 0.82 -18.76
N THR A 290 -25.99 0.78 -19.51
CA THR A 290 -24.65 0.88 -18.94
C THR A 290 -24.42 2.23 -18.25
N VAL A 291 -24.80 3.32 -18.91
CA VAL A 291 -24.69 4.68 -18.34
C VAL A 291 -25.53 4.81 -17.06
N GLU A 292 -26.77 4.36 -17.12
CA GLU A 292 -27.70 4.39 -15.97
C GLU A 292 -27.16 3.57 -14.79
N ALA A 293 -26.62 2.39 -15.04
CA ALA A 293 -26.04 1.53 -13.99
C ALA A 293 -24.80 2.18 -13.35
N VAL A 294 -23.88 2.72 -14.16
CA VAL A 294 -22.68 3.39 -13.64
C VAL A 294 -23.05 4.67 -12.88
N GLN A 295 -23.99 5.46 -13.36
CA GLN A 295 -24.47 6.64 -12.64
C GLN A 295 -25.14 6.28 -11.31
N ALA A 296 -25.92 5.19 -11.26
CA ALA A 296 -26.53 4.71 -10.02
C ALA A 296 -25.46 4.32 -9.01
N GLN A 297 -24.43 3.60 -9.43
CA GLN A 297 -23.29 3.24 -8.57
C GLN A 297 -22.53 4.47 -8.04
N LEU A 298 -22.24 5.44 -8.91
CA LEU A 298 -21.60 6.69 -8.51
C LEU A 298 -22.41 7.41 -7.43
N ARG A 299 -23.72 7.54 -7.62
CA ARG A 299 -24.60 8.18 -6.65
C ARG A 299 -24.63 7.42 -5.31
N GLN A 300 -24.80 6.10 -5.35
CA GLN A 300 -24.84 5.25 -4.16
C GLN A 300 -23.55 5.39 -3.32
N ILE A 301 -22.40 5.32 -3.99
CA ILE A 301 -21.09 5.38 -3.33
C ILE A 301 -20.77 6.77 -2.78
N CYS A 302 -21.07 7.83 -3.55
CA CYS A 302 -20.65 9.19 -3.22
C CYS A 302 -21.58 9.92 -2.26
N ALA A 303 -22.91 9.75 -2.40
CA ALA A 303 -23.88 10.56 -1.68
C ALA A 303 -23.75 10.48 -0.15
N GLY A 304 -23.57 9.28 0.38
CA GLY A 304 -23.42 9.07 1.83
C GLY A 304 -22.19 9.81 2.41
N THR A 305 -21.05 9.70 1.73
CA THR A 305 -19.80 10.37 2.16
C THR A 305 -19.90 11.88 2.01
N ILE A 306 -20.50 12.35 0.92
CA ILE A 306 -20.72 13.79 0.72
C ILE A 306 -21.61 14.35 1.82
N LYS A 307 -22.73 13.71 2.13
CA LYS A 307 -23.67 14.13 3.19
C LYS A 307 -23.02 14.14 4.57
N SER A 308 -22.17 13.18 4.88
CA SER A 308 -21.59 13.03 6.22
C SER A 308 -20.33 13.89 6.44
N GLN A 309 -19.55 14.20 5.42
CA GLN A 309 -18.21 14.77 5.56
C GLN A 309 -17.95 16.03 4.73
N ALA A 310 -18.78 16.33 3.74
CA ALA A 310 -18.61 17.44 2.80
C ALA A 310 -17.14 17.63 2.33
N PRO A 311 -16.49 16.59 1.72
CA PRO A 311 -15.10 16.67 1.31
C PRO A 311 -14.92 17.80 0.29
N GLY A 312 -13.84 18.58 0.42
CA GLY A 312 -13.52 19.69 -0.49
C GLY A 312 -14.26 21.00 -0.22
N PHE A 313 -15.13 21.07 0.82
CA PHE A 313 -15.62 22.36 1.28
C PHE A 313 -14.51 23.13 1.97
N LYS A 314 -14.32 24.39 1.56
CA LYS A 314 -13.45 25.34 2.24
C LYS A 314 -14.30 26.30 3.06
N PHE A 315 -14.05 26.34 4.35
CA PHE A 315 -14.69 27.24 5.28
C PHE A 315 -13.83 28.49 5.47
N SER A 316 -14.49 29.61 5.60
CA SER A 316 -13.92 30.91 6.01
C SER A 316 -14.62 31.41 7.26
N ILE A 317 -14.17 32.53 7.80
CA ILE A 317 -14.86 33.23 8.88
C ILE A 317 -16.35 33.47 8.52
N GLN A 318 -16.62 33.77 7.24
CA GLN A 318 -17.99 34.05 6.76
C GLN A 318 -18.82 32.81 6.46
N GLY A 319 -18.25 31.60 6.57
CA GLY A 319 -18.96 30.39 6.22
C GLY A 319 -18.25 29.63 5.08
N ILE A 320 -18.97 29.28 4.02
CA ILE A 320 -18.40 28.48 2.92
C ILE A 320 -17.78 29.40 1.89
N ALA A 321 -16.46 29.39 1.82
CA ALA A 321 -15.69 30.17 0.84
C ALA A 321 -15.70 29.52 -0.56
N LYS A 322 -15.64 28.19 -0.62
CA LYS A 322 -15.67 27.42 -1.86
C LYS A 322 -16.35 26.09 -1.62
N HIS A 323 -17.03 25.61 -2.63
CA HIS A 323 -17.59 24.26 -2.67
C HIS A 323 -17.33 23.63 -4.05
N PRO A 324 -17.13 22.32 -4.11
CA PRO A 324 -16.95 21.63 -5.39
C PRO A 324 -18.23 21.62 -6.23
N GLY A 325 -18.11 21.89 -7.54
CA GLY A 325 -19.27 21.90 -8.45
C GLY A 325 -19.93 20.53 -8.62
N TYR A 326 -19.20 19.43 -8.39
CA TYR A 326 -19.72 18.08 -8.53
C TYR A 326 -20.77 17.67 -7.49
N TYR A 327 -20.93 18.42 -6.41
CA TYR A 327 -21.96 18.11 -5.41
C TYR A 327 -23.37 18.02 -6.01
N PHE A 328 -23.62 18.82 -7.02
CA PHE A 328 -24.92 18.83 -7.71
C PHE A 328 -25.19 17.62 -8.61
N GLU A 329 -24.18 16.81 -8.87
CA GLU A 329 -24.35 15.54 -9.58
C GLU A 329 -24.85 14.42 -8.65
N PHE A 330 -24.61 14.54 -7.34
CA PHE A 330 -24.88 13.50 -6.37
C PHE A 330 -25.95 13.86 -5.33
N LEU A 331 -26.23 15.15 -5.13
CA LEU A 331 -27.22 15.64 -4.21
C LEU A 331 -28.31 16.42 -4.95
N SER A 332 -29.55 16.30 -4.48
CA SER A 332 -30.60 17.22 -4.89
C SER A 332 -30.30 18.61 -4.30
N LEU A 333 -31.00 19.64 -4.80
CA LEU A 333 -30.89 20.99 -4.24
C LEU A 333 -31.30 21.01 -2.77
N GLU A 334 -32.32 20.26 -2.40
CA GLU A 334 -32.84 20.13 -1.02
C GLU A 334 -31.78 19.49 -0.11
N GLU A 335 -31.21 18.39 -0.54
CA GLU A 335 -30.13 17.69 0.19
C GLU A 335 -28.89 18.58 0.33
N TYR A 336 -28.56 19.34 -0.69
CA TYR A 336 -27.45 20.30 -0.65
C TYR A 336 -27.74 21.45 0.34
N ALA A 337 -28.94 21.99 0.34
CA ALA A 337 -29.35 23.03 1.28
C ALA A 337 -29.32 22.54 2.75
N GLU A 338 -29.81 21.34 3.00
CA GLU A 338 -29.72 20.70 4.32
C GLU A 338 -28.26 20.50 4.75
N LEU A 339 -27.40 20.05 3.85
CA LEU A 339 -25.98 19.92 4.09
C LEU A 339 -25.35 21.26 4.52
N LEU A 340 -25.68 22.36 3.83
CA LEU A 340 -25.19 23.70 4.16
C LEU A 340 -25.59 24.12 5.58
N ALA A 341 -26.85 23.91 5.97
CA ALA A 341 -27.33 24.22 7.33
C ALA A 341 -26.56 23.43 8.39
N ARG A 342 -26.48 22.13 8.23
CA ARG A 342 -25.82 21.23 9.18
C ARG A 342 -24.32 21.54 9.34
N PHE A 343 -23.62 21.76 8.24
CA PHE A 343 -22.21 22.10 8.29
C PHE A 343 -21.92 23.47 8.85
N THR A 344 -22.80 24.44 8.63
CA THR A 344 -22.68 25.76 9.26
C THR A 344 -22.71 25.67 10.79
N ILE A 345 -23.58 24.82 11.35
CA ILE A 345 -23.64 24.60 12.80
C ILE A 345 -22.39 23.84 13.28
N ASN A 346 -22.05 22.68 12.64
CA ASN A 346 -21.02 21.79 13.13
C ASN A 346 -19.59 22.35 12.99
N ARG A 347 -19.37 23.32 12.11
CA ARG A 347 -18.06 23.93 11.82
C ARG A 347 -17.90 25.35 12.35
N THR A 348 -18.76 25.80 13.27
CA THR A 348 -18.61 27.09 13.94
C THR A 348 -17.97 26.89 15.30
N SER A 349 -16.85 27.57 15.57
CA SER A 349 -16.14 27.60 16.85
C SER A 349 -16.37 28.91 17.58
N ASN A 350 -15.99 28.97 18.86
CA ASN A 350 -16.07 30.20 19.67
C ASN A 350 -15.27 31.35 19.06
N ASP A 351 -14.10 31.11 18.52
CA ASP A 351 -13.23 32.13 17.93
C ASP A 351 -13.88 32.81 16.74
N ILE A 352 -14.61 32.04 15.92
CA ILE A 352 -15.37 32.57 14.80
C ILE A 352 -16.45 33.57 15.22
N THR A 353 -16.89 33.52 16.46
CA THR A 353 -17.86 34.47 17.02
C THR A 353 -17.16 35.63 17.71
N VAL A 354 -16.13 35.35 18.49
CA VAL A 354 -15.44 36.38 19.31
C VAL A 354 -14.67 37.35 18.42
N VAL A 355 -13.93 36.85 17.43
CA VAL A 355 -13.11 37.70 16.54
C VAL A 355 -13.95 38.70 15.74
N PRO A 356 -15.04 38.31 15.04
CA PRO A 356 -15.87 39.26 14.33
C PRO A 356 -16.55 40.28 15.25
N LEU A 357 -17.06 39.91 16.42
CA LEU A 357 -17.69 40.87 17.36
C LEU A 357 -16.68 41.86 17.91
N THR A 358 -15.46 41.40 18.24
CA THR A 358 -14.39 42.29 18.67
C THR A 358 -14.03 43.29 17.58
N LYS A 359 -13.95 42.80 16.34
CA LYS A 359 -13.65 43.67 15.18
C LYS A 359 -14.75 44.71 14.95
N LEU A 360 -16.03 44.33 15.05
CA LEU A 360 -17.14 45.26 14.97
C LEU A 360 -17.08 46.36 16.02
N ARG A 361 -16.75 46.03 17.28
CA ARG A 361 -16.54 47.01 18.37
C ARG A 361 -15.39 47.96 18.05
N HIS A 362 -14.27 47.46 17.53
CA HIS A 362 -13.15 48.30 17.10
C HIS A 362 -13.53 49.22 15.94
N MET A 363 -14.32 48.74 14.96
CA MET A 363 -14.77 49.55 13.84
C MET A 363 -15.72 50.67 14.32
N GLN A 364 -16.56 50.40 15.31
CA GLN A 364 -17.40 51.43 15.91
C GLN A 364 -16.57 52.45 16.70
N ALA A 365 -15.61 52.00 17.52
CA ALA A 365 -14.72 52.90 18.26
C ALA A 365 -13.89 53.79 17.37
N ASN A 366 -13.54 53.34 16.17
CA ASN A 366 -12.81 54.09 15.16
C ASN A 366 -13.72 54.97 14.28
N GLY A 367 -15.03 55.02 14.53
CA GLY A 367 -16.00 55.81 13.76
C GLY A 367 -16.33 55.27 12.37
N GLU A 368 -15.90 54.03 12.05
CA GLU A 368 -16.19 53.36 10.77
C GLU A 368 -17.66 52.86 10.74
N ILE A 369 -18.24 52.63 11.91
CA ILE A 369 -19.64 52.22 12.10
C ILE A 369 -20.33 53.22 13.00
N ALA A 370 -21.59 53.58 12.68
CA ALA A 370 -22.37 54.51 13.46
C ALA A 370 -22.52 54.13 14.94
N SER A 371 -22.31 55.08 15.84
CA SER A 371 -22.46 54.85 17.29
C SER A 371 -23.87 54.47 17.74
N SER A 372 -24.85 54.70 16.87
CA SER A 372 -26.25 54.32 17.13
C SER A 372 -26.52 52.82 16.94
N LEU A 373 -25.60 52.05 16.31
CA LEU A 373 -25.78 50.63 16.18
C LEU A 373 -25.44 49.92 17.49
N PRO A 374 -26.30 49.03 17.99
CA PRO A 374 -26.02 48.26 19.22
C PRO A 374 -24.82 47.35 19.02
N MET A 375 -23.87 47.40 19.95
CA MET A 375 -22.64 46.53 19.96
C MET A 375 -22.48 45.84 21.34
N ASP A 376 -23.43 45.99 22.20
CA ASP A 376 -23.44 45.35 23.52
C ASP A 376 -24.08 43.95 23.41
N PHE A 377 -23.26 43.04 22.86
CA PHE A 377 -23.64 41.64 22.71
C PHE A 377 -22.77 40.78 23.59
N THR A 378 -23.37 39.84 24.31
CA THR A 378 -22.63 38.78 25.00
C THR A 378 -22.12 37.76 23.96
N PRO A 379 -20.84 37.44 23.95
CA PRO A 379 -20.33 36.43 23.03
C PRO A 379 -20.99 35.07 23.25
N ASP A 380 -21.54 34.50 22.19
CA ASP A 380 -22.21 33.22 22.15
C ASP A 380 -21.92 32.55 20.80
N ILE A 381 -21.49 31.31 20.79
CA ILE A 381 -21.16 30.56 19.57
C ILE A 381 -22.28 30.59 18.53
N ARG A 382 -23.53 30.65 18.97
CA ARG A 382 -24.72 30.69 18.11
C ARG A 382 -24.80 31.95 17.27
N ILE A 383 -24.22 33.08 17.73
CA ILE A 383 -24.08 34.30 16.93
C ILE A 383 -23.26 34.00 15.66
N GLY A 384 -22.16 33.27 15.82
CA GLY A 384 -21.36 32.82 14.70
C GLY A 384 -22.11 31.87 13.79
N MET A 385 -22.89 30.93 14.35
CA MET A 385 -23.73 30.01 13.57
C MET A 385 -24.75 30.75 12.70
N VAL A 386 -25.51 31.67 13.29
CA VAL A 386 -26.50 32.47 12.55
C VAL A 386 -25.83 33.37 11.53
N GLY A 387 -24.76 34.07 11.90
CA GLY A 387 -24.04 34.97 10.99
C GLY A 387 -23.47 34.22 9.77
N ARG A 388 -22.88 33.09 9.99
CA ARG A 388 -22.40 32.21 8.91
C ARG A 388 -23.53 31.66 8.06
N PHE A 389 -24.62 31.24 8.66
CA PHE A 389 -25.78 30.75 7.93
C PHE A 389 -26.33 31.81 6.99
N LEU A 390 -26.53 33.04 7.47
CA LEU A 390 -26.96 34.17 6.65
C LEU A 390 -25.99 34.42 5.48
N SER A 391 -24.70 34.43 5.77
CA SER A 391 -23.68 34.57 4.74
C SER A 391 -23.75 33.45 3.69
N VAL A 392 -23.93 32.20 4.11
CA VAL A 392 -24.08 31.06 3.21
C VAL A 392 -25.34 31.20 2.33
N VAL A 393 -26.46 31.58 2.88
CA VAL A 393 -27.71 31.82 2.10
C VAL A 393 -27.50 32.92 1.06
N PHE A 394 -27.00 34.08 1.50
CA PHE A 394 -26.91 35.24 0.62
C PHE A 394 -25.71 35.27 -0.31
N LEU A 395 -24.55 34.80 0.10
CA LEU A 395 -23.31 34.83 -0.69
C LEU A 395 -23.00 33.54 -1.39
N THR A 396 -23.57 32.41 -0.98
CA THR A 396 -23.27 31.11 -1.61
C THR A 396 -24.44 30.59 -2.42
N LEU A 397 -25.66 30.57 -1.85
CA LEU A 397 -26.83 30.02 -2.50
C LEU A 397 -27.47 30.98 -3.48
N LEU A 398 -27.84 32.20 -3.00
CA LEU A 398 -28.48 33.20 -3.85
C LEU A 398 -27.56 33.87 -4.86
N ASP A 399 -26.23 33.81 -4.66
CA ASP A 399 -25.27 34.30 -5.64
C ASP A 399 -25.20 33.43 -6.92
N LYS A 400 -25.79 32.26 -6.88
CA LYS A 400 -25.95 31.38 -8.06
C LYS A 400 -27.06 31.86 -9.01
N LEU A 401 -27.97 32.68 -8.55
CA LEU A 401 -29.01 33.26 -9.41
C LEU A 401 -28.38 34.18 -10.48
N ASP A 402 -28.90 34.11 -11.72
CA ASP A 402 -28.44 35.00 -12.81
C ASP A 402 -28.65 36.47 -12.38
N LYS A 403 -27.71 37.33 -12.75
CA LYS A 403 -27.78 38.78 -12.53
C LYS A 403 -29.02 39.41 -13.13
N LYS A 404 -29.70 38.78 -14.08
CA LYS A 404 -31.00 39.21 -14.62
C LYS A 404 -32.17 38.95 -13.66
N GLN A 405 -31.99 38.22 -12.60
CA GLN A 405 -33.01 37.82 -11.64
C GLN A 405 -32.95 38.61 -10.31
N ASN A 406 -32.46 39.84 -10.36
CA ASN A 406 -32.33 40.67 -9.17
C ASN A 406 -33.67 40.84 -8.38
N ALA A 407 -34.80 40.96 -9.10
CA ALA A 407 -36.10 41.05 -8.45
C ALA A 407 -36.46 39.81 -7.63
N LEU A 408 -36.17 38.63 -8.14
CA LEU A 408 -36.35 37.36 -7.42
C LEU A 408 -35.41 37.27 -6.20
N ARG A 409 -34.18 37.68 -6.38
CA ARG A 409 -33.21 37.75 -5.29
C ARG A 409 -33.68 38.67 -4.16
N GLU A 410 -34.12 39.89 -4.50
CA GLU A 410 -34.68 40.86 -3.54
C GLU A 410 -35.92 40.31 -2.82
N GLN A 411 -36.80 39.60 -3.53
CA GLN A 411 -37.97 38.97 -2.95
C GLN A 411 -37.60 37.91 -1.91
N VAL A 412 -36.63 37.02 -2.24
CA VAL A 412 -36.14 35.98 -1.34
C VAL A 412 -35.45 36.61 -0.12
N GLU A 413 -34.64 37.63 -0.33
CA GLU A 413 -33.98 38.38 0.76
C GLU A 413 -35.02 38.96 1.74
N GLN A 414 -36.06 39.61 1.22
CA GLN A 414 -37.12 40.20 2.07
C GLN A 414 -37.87 39.14 2.87
N GLU A 415 -38.24 38.00 2.25
CA GLU A 415 -38.97 36.96 2.96
C GLU A 415 -38.11 36.24 4.02
N VAL A 416 -36.84 35.99 3.75
CA VAL A 416 -35.89 35.42 4.71
C VAL A 416 -35.67 36.36 5.89
N VAL A 417 -35.42 37.65 5.63
CA VAL A 417 -35.21 38.68 6.66
C VAL A 417 -36.46 38.85 7.51
N LYS A 418 -37.64 38.80 6.90
CA LYS A 418 -38.92 38.88 7.59
C LYS A 418 -39.16 37.65 8.47
N TYR A 419 -38.93 36.44 7.96
CA TYR A 419 -39.08 35.19 8.71
C TYR A 419 -38.20 35.17 9.96
N LEU A 420 -36.93 35.60 9.84
CA LEU A 420 -35.97 35.66 10.92
C LEU A 420 -36.18 36.87 11.87
N GLY A 421 -37.18 37.70 11.64
CA GLY A 421 -37.42 38.89 12.47
C GLY A 421 -36.37 39.99 12.33
N LEU A 422 -35.53 39.93 11.31
CA LEU A 422 -34.37 40.82 11.10
C LEU A 422 -34.72 42.11 10.32
N THR A 423 -35.97 42.34 9.97
CA THR A 423 -36.42 43.51 9.19
C THR A 423 -35.94 44.85 9.78
N PRO A 424 -35.99 45.10 11.09
CA PRO A 424 -35.54 46.36 11.68
C PRO A 424 -34.02 46.58 11.52
N TYR A 425 -33.25 45.50 11.40
CA TYR A 425 -31.78 45.53 11.38
C TYR A 425 -31.20 45.45 9.97
N TRP A 426 -32.00 45.12 8.95
CA TRP A 426 -31.52 44.90 7.60
C TRP A 426 -30.89 46.14 6.96
N LYS A 427 -31.60 47.30 6.99
CA LYS A 427 -31.03 48.58 6.48
C LYS A 427 -29.81 49.05 7.28
N PRO A 428 -29.84 49.07 8.62
CA PRO A 428 -28.63 49.35 9.39
C PRO A 428 -27.44 48.46 9.12
N ALA A 429 -27.64 47.16 8.91
CA ALA A 429 -26.59 46.23 8.58
C ALA A 429 -25.84 46.57 7.27
N GLN A 430 -26.53 47.14 6.30
CA GLN A 430 -25.94 47.54 5.04
C GLN A 430 -24.92 48.69 5.17
N THR A 431 -24.93 49.43 6.28
CA THR A 431 -23.96 50.49 6.55
C THR A 431 -22.64 49.99 7.14
N ILE A 432 -22.56 48.70 7.52
CA ILE A 432 -21.36 48.10 8.06
C ILE A 432 -20.40 47.79 6.90
N PRO A 433 -19.20 48.38 6.88
CA PRO A 433 -18.27 48.17 5.75
C PRO A 433 -17.62 46.80 5.79
N ASN A 434 -17.29 46.28 4.60
CA ASN A 434 -16.49 45.10 4.45
C ASN A 434 -15.03 45.42 4.76
N LYS A 435 -14.32 44.53 5.48
CA LYS A 435 -12.93 44.76 5.83
C LYS A 435 -12.14 43.45 5.72
N GLY A 436 -11.02 43.45 4.99
CA GLY A 436 -10.20 42.24 4.77
C GLY A 436 -10.96 41.11 4.06
N GLY A 437 -11.90 41.43 3.20
CA GLY A 437 -12.70 40.43 2.48
C GLY A 437 -13.85 39.83 3.31
N VAL A 438 -14.04 40.26 4.57
CA VAL A 438 -15.07 39.75 5.46
C VAL A 438 -16.22 40.74 5.54
N GLU A 439 -17.45 40.29 5.35
CA GLU A 439 -18.67 41.04 5.53
C GLU A 439 -19.22 40.94 6.97
N TYR A 440 -18.73 41.80 7.86
CA TYR A 440 -19.06 41.74 9.31
C TYR A 440 -20.52 41.94 9.62
N ARG A 441 -21.30 42.49 8.66
CA ARG A 441 -22.78 42.68 8.81
C ARG A 441 -23.52 41.40 9.15
N TRP A 442 -23.04 40.25 8.68
CA TRP A 442 -23.69 38.94 8.93
C TRP A 442 -23.59 38.56 10.42
N PHE A 443 -22.43 38.78 11.02
CA PHE A 443 -22.23 38.51 12.46
C PHE A 443 -22.99 39.50 13.34
N TRP A 444 -23.11 40.75 12.89
CA TRP A 444 -23.93 41.73 13.56
C TRP A 444 -25.42 41.37 13.52
N LEU A 445 -25.93 40.93 12.37
CA LEU A 445 -27.30 40.40 12.22
C LEU A 445 -27.52 39.16 13.08
N GLY A 446 -26.52 38.23 13.12
CA GLY A 446 -26.55 37.08 14.00
C GLY A 446 -26.64 37.45 15.49
N ALA A 447 -25.91 38.50 15.91
CA ALA A 447 -25.98 39.02 17.28
C ALA A 447 -27.32 39.66 17.59
N CYS A 448 -27.91 40.42 16.66
CA CYS A 448 -29.24 40.97 16.79
C CYS A 448 -30.29 39.84 16.90
N TYR A 449 -30.20 38.83 16.06
CA TYR A 449 -31.10 37.67 16.11
C TYR A 449 -31.06 36.98 17.48
N MET A 450 -29.86 36.66 17.99
CA MET A 450 -29.72 36.00 19.29
C MET A 450 -30.17 36.85 20.48
N ARG A 451 -30.01 38.17 20.40
CA ARG A 451 -30.51 39.08 21.40
C ARG A 451 -32.06 39.09 21.46
N ASP A 452 -32.72 39.09 20.31
CA ASP A 452 -34.17 39.17 20.19
C ASP A 452 -34.87 37.81 20.42
N HIS A 453 -34.10 36.71 20.41
CA HIS A 453 -34.57 35.34 20.63
C HIS A 453 -33.84 34.66 21.81
N PRO A 454 -33.95 35.16 23.03
CA PRO A 454 -33.19 34.66 24.19
C PRO A 454 -33.53 33.20 24.58
N GLY A 455 -34.72 32.70 24.24
CA GLY A 455 -35.13 31.33 24.51
C GLY A 455 -34.33 30.24 23.77
N THR A 456 -33.50 30.64 22.79
CA THR A 456 -32.56 29.73 22.12
C THR A 456 -31.23 29.58 22.88
N HIS A 457 -31.11 30.15 24.09
CA HIS A 457 -29.90 30.20 24.91
C HIS A 457 -29.60 28.94 25.73
N GLU A 458 -30.53 28.02 25.89
CA GLU A 458 -30.27 26.77 26.62
C GLU A 458 -29.49 25.78 25.76
N ARG A 459 -28.75 24.85 26.36
CA ARG A 459 -27.95 23.80 25.64
C ARG A 459 -28.78 22.98 24.64
N GLN A 460 -30.09 22.96 24.76
CA GLN A 460 -31.06 22.39 23.82
C GLN A 460 -31.30 23.26 22.58
N GLY A 461 -30.83 24.50 22.56
CA GLY A 461 -31.08 25.50 21.52
C GLY A 461 -30.36 25.28 20.18
N VAL A 462 -29.38 24.35 20.10
CA VAL A 462 -28.76 24.05 18.83
C VAL A 462 -29.71 23.28 17.91
N GLY A 463 -30.56 22.42 18.46
CA GLY A 463 -31.64 21.76 17.71
C GLY A 463 -32.63 22.78 17.11
N ASN A 464 -33.03 23.79 17.88
CA ASN A 464 -33.93 24.84 17.41
C ASN A 464 -33.28 25.67 16.27
N LEU A 465 -31.96 25.92 16.29
CA LEU A 465 -31.30 26.65 15.20
C LEU A 465 -31.31 25.85 13.91
N LEU A 466 -31.12 24.52 13.97
CA LEU A 466 -31.17 23.66 12.77
C LEU A 466 -32.57 23.70 12.13
N GLU A 467 -33.64 23.68 12.96
CA GLU A 467 -35.02 23.84 12.49
C GLU A 467 -35.24 25.19 11.82
N VAL A 468 -34.77 26.28 12.46
CA VAL A 468 -34.85 27.64 11.90
C VAL A 468 -34.09 27.72 10.56
N PHE A 469 -32.91 27.11 10.48
CA PHE A 469 -32.13 27.10 9.25
C PHE A 469 -32.82 26.28 8.16
N SER A 470 -33.37 25.13 8.49
CA SER A 470 -34.12 24.29 7.56
C SER A 470 -35.38 25.03 7.04
N SER A 471 -36.16 25.62 7.89
CA SER A 471 -37.33 26.40 7.50
C SER A 471 -36.98 27.64 6.66
N THR A 472 -35.85 28.30 6.98
CA THR A 472 -35.33 29.38 6.13
C THR A 472 -34.99 28.92 4.75
N LEU A 473 -34.31 27.73 4.64
CA LEU A 473 -33.98 27.15 3.36
C LEU A 473 -35.20 26.68 2.57
N GLU A 474 -36.24 26.17 3.22
CA GLU A 474 -37.53 25.88 2.59
C GLU A 474 -38.15 27.10 1.91
N ILE A 475 -38.07 28.26 2.57
CA ILE A 475 -38.54 29.54 1.97
C ILE A 475 -37.74 29.88 0.71
N VAL A 476 -36.39 29.76 0.80
CA VAL A 476 -35.51 30.01 -0.33
C VAL A 476 -35.81 29.05 -1.50
N LEU A 477 -35.96 27.76 -1.19
CA LEU A 477 -36.23 26.71 -2.21
C LEU A 477 -37.62 26.85 -2.83
N LYS A 478 -38.61 27.28 -2.02
CA LYS A 478 -39.97 27.53 -2.51
C LYS A 478 -40.02 28.70 -3.51
N LEU A 479 -39.27 29.75 -3.26
CA LEU A 479 -39.27 30.95 -4.10
C LEU A 479 -38.32 30.89 -5.28
N ALA A 480 -37.11 30.36 -5.08
CA ALA A 480 -36.04 30.41 -6.06
C ALA A 480 -35.55 29.02 -6.52
N GLY A 481 -36.09 27.93 -6.00
CA GLY A 481 -35.59 26.59 -6.22
C GLY A 481 -35.51 26.20 -7.70
N ASP A 482 -36.52 26.52 -8.50
CA ASP A 482 -36.54 26.20 -9.93
C ASP A 482 -35.43 26.93 -10.72
N GLU A 483 -35.19 28.19 -10.38
CA GLU A 483 -34.14 28.98 -11.01
C GLU A 483 -32.74 28.53 -10.52
N LEU A 484 -32.61 28.22 -9.25
CA LEU A 484 -31.38 27.66 -8.70
C LEU A 484 -31.03 26.32 -9.34
N ARG A 485 -32.00 25.42 -9.55
CA ARG A 485 -31.78 24.13 -10.27
C ARG A 485 -31.27 24.33 -11.68
N LYS A 486 -31.78 25.36 -12.43
CA LYS A 486 -31.30 25.68 -13.78
C LYS A 486 -29.86 26.16 -13.81
N GLN A 487 -29.39 26.80 -12.77
CA GLN A 487 -28.03 27.36 -12.68
C GLN A 487 -27.01 26.37 -12.08
N MET A 488 -27.47 25.20 -11.64
CA MET A 488 -26.57 24.18 -11.10
C MET A 488 -25.77 23.49 -12.24
N PRO A 489 -24.45 23.48 -12.16
CA PRO A 489 -23.66 22.79 -13.16
C PRO A 489 -23.86 21.27 -13.06
N GLN A 490 -24.37 20.64 -14.12
CA GLN A 490 -24.54 19.20 -14.25
C GLN A 490 -23.68 18.69 -15.39
N ASN A 491 -22.38 18.97 -15.37
CA ASN A 491 -21.52 18.77 -16.53
C ASN A 491 -20.53 17.60 -16.39
N TYR A 492 -20.30 17.13 -15.17
CA TYR A 492 -19.28 16.10 -14.92
C TYR A 492 -19.62 14.74 -15.56
N LEU A 493 -20.91 14.38 -15.55
CA LEU A 493 -21.37 13.10 -16.09
C LEU A 493 -21.73 13.16 -17.58
N ASN A 494 -21.76 14.34 -18.22
CA ASN A 494 -22.16 14.50 -19.62
C ASN A 494 -21.25 13.73 -20.61
N HIS A 495 -20.00 13.50 -20.27
CA HIS A 495 -19.05 12.79 -21.12
C HIS A 495 -18.94 11.31 -20.78
N LEU A 496 -19.66 10.82 -19.77
CA LEU A 496 -19.61 9.43 -19.31
C LEU A 496 -20.09 8.47 -20.41
N THR A 497 -21.16 8.84 -21.14
CA THR A 497 -21.67 8.01 -22.25
C THR A 497 -20.59 7.74 -23.29
N ARG A 498 -19.93 8.78 -23.79
CA ARG A 498 -18.86 8.64 -24.76
C ARG A 498 -17.67 7.84 -24.22
N TYR A 499 -17.35 8.05 -22.96
CA TYR A 499 -16.27 7.31 -22.31
C TYR A 499 -16.62 5.82 -22.20
N LEU A 500 -17.80 5.47 -21.71
CA LEU A 500 -18.25 4.09 -21.58
C LEU A 500 -18.34 3.36 -22.93
N ASP A 501 -18.84 4.04 -23.98
CA ASP A 501 -18.84 3.49 -25.32
C ASP A 501 -17.44 3.16 -25.85
N SER A 502 -16.46 3.98 -25.51
CA SER A 502 -15.08 3.78 -25.96
C SER A 502 -14.34 2.72 -25.16
N VAL A 503 -14.66 2.55 -23.87
CA VAL A 503 -13.88 1.74 -22.92
C VAL A 503 -14.44 0.34 -22.73
N ILE A 504 -15.76 0.14 -22.82
CA ILE A 504 -16.37 -1.16 -22.52
C ILE A 504 -16.32 -2.08 -23.74
N ALA A 505 -15.79 -3.28 -23.55
CA ALA A 505 -15.82 -4.37 -24.52
C ALA A 505 -16.75 -5.50 -24.03
N LEU A 506 -17.67 -5.92 -24.90
CA LEU A 506 -18.62 -7.00 -24.67
C LEU A 506 -18.54 -8.01 -25.82
N PRO A 507 -18.85 -9.31 -25.56
CA PRO A 507 -19.08 -10.27 -26.64
C PRO A 507 -20.17 -9.80 -27.58
N LEU A 508 -20.07 -10.15 -28.86
CA LEU A 508 -21.07 -9.79 -29.86
C LEU A 508 -22.48 -10.31 -29.52
N SER A 509 -22.54 -11.47 -28.84
CA SER A 509 -23.80 -12.06 -28.39
C SER A 509 -24.49 -11.29 -27.26
N VAL A 510 -23.77 -10.42 -26.56
CA VAL A 510 -24.29 -9.63 -25.43
C VAL A 510 -24.58 -8.20 -25.84
N ARG A 511 -23.91 -7.71 -26.87
CA ARG A 511 -24.00 -6.32 -27.33
C ARG A 511 -25.33 -6.05 -28.05
N ALA A 512 -26.12 -5.16 -27.49
CA ALA A 512 -27.33 -4.66 -28.12
C ALA A 512 -27.15 -3.22 -28.62
N GLY A 513 -26.53 -3.05 -29.78
CA GLY A 513 -26.31 -1.74 -30.42
C GLY A 513 -25.25 -0.83 -29.71
N GLY A 514 -24.74 0.15 -30.43
CA GLY A 514 -24.06 1.34 -29.86
C GLY A 514 -22.63 1.20 -29.26
N LEU A 515 -22.25 0.08 -28.71
CA LEU A 515 -20.97 -0.09 -27.97
C LEU A 515 -19.75 -0.39 -28.87
N LEU A 516 -19.65 0.19 -30.04
CA LEU A 516 -18.45 0.10 -30.87
C LEU A 516 -17.54 1.30 -30.59
N PRO A 517 -16.27 1.07 -30.28
CA PRO A 517 -15.34 2.18 -30.10
C PRO A 517 -15.16 2.92 -31.44
N ASP A 518 -15.34 4.24 -31.39
CA ASP A 518 -15.07 5.13 -32.49
C ASP A 518 -13.61 5.57 -32.55
N PHE A 519 -12.71 4.63 -32.83
CA PHE A 519 -11.28 4.91 -32.91
C PHE A 519 -10.93 5.95 -33.98
N HIS A 520 -11.63 5.94 -35.09
CA HIS A 520 -11.39 6.89 -36.15
C HIS A 520 -11.77 8.31 -35.71
N GLY A 521 -12.96 8.48 -35.14
CA GLY A 521 -13.39 9.76 -34.61
C GLY A 521 -12.54 10.26 -33.45
N GLU A 522 -11.99 9.36 -32.57
CA GLU A 522 -11.02 9.75 -31.55
C GLU A 522 -9.71 10.26 -32.16
N LEU A 523 -9.20 9.57 -33.19
CA LEU A 523 -7.98 9.99 -33.88
C LEU A 523 -8.16 11.33 -34.58
N GLU A 524 -9.29 11.54 -35.23
CA GLU A 524 -9.61 12.83 -35.87
C GLU A 524 -9.72 13.97 -34.86
N ARG A 525 -10.41 13.71 -33.73
CA ARG A 525 -10.50 14.71 -32.65
C ARG A 525 -9.13 15.05 -32.08
N TYR A 526 -8.29 14.03 -31.89
CA TYR A 526 -6.91 14.23 -31.41
C TYR A 526 -6.08 15.05 -32.39
N ALA A 527 -6.12 14.71 -33.66
CA ALA A 527 -5.43 15.43 -34.72
C ALA A 527 -5.91 16.90 -34.83
N GLY A 528 -7.24 17.08 -34.78
CA GLY A 528 -7.86 18.41 -34.76
C GLY A 528 -7.50 19.25 -33.54
N ALA A 529 -7.43 18.65 -32.37
CA ALA A 529 -7.00 19.31 -31.13
C ALA A 529 -5.55 19.72 -31.19
N LYS A 530 -4.67 18.85 -31.69
CA LYS A 530 -3.22 19.07 -31.78
C LYS A 530 -2.88 20.16 -32.81
N GLY A 531 -3.66 20.30 -33.87
CA GLY A 531 -3.41 21.28 -34.93
C GLY A 531 -3.74 22.74 -34.57
N LYS A 532 -4.36 23.02 -33.43
CA LYS A 532 -4.73 24.37 -33.02
C LYS A 532 -3.62 25.00 -32.16
N SER A 533 -3.21 26.23 -32.47
CA SER A 533 -2.17 26.98 -31.72
C SER A 533 -2.52 27.22 -30.24
N LYS A 534 -3.81 27.16 -29.89
CA LYS A 534 -4.36 27.20 -28.53
C LYS A 534 -4.83 25.81 -28.03
N GLY A 535 -4.37 24.74 -28.65
CA GLY A 535 -4.84 23.37 -28.46
C GLY A 535 -4.57 22.73 -27.07
N ARG A 536 -3.81 23.38 -26.21
CA ARG A 536 -3.58 22.97 -24.82
C ARG A 536 -4.87 22.77 -24.00
N GLU A 537 -5.96 23.41 -24.42
CA GLU A 537 -7.27 23.34 -23.75
C GLU A 537 -8.09 22.15 -24.21
N LEU A 538 -7.60 21.41 -25.19
CA LEU A 538 -8.35 20.36 -25.87
C LEU A 538 -7.81 18.94 -25.63
N ILE A 539 -6.62 18.82 -25.03
CA ILE A 539 -6.00 17.53 -24.70
C ILE A 539 -5.71 17.49 -23.19
N CYS A 540 -6.18 16.45 -22.55
CA CYS A 540 -5.97 16.25 -21.12
C CYS A 540 -4.49 15.99 -20.83
N THR A 541 -3.93 16.72 -19.86
CA THR A 541 -2.52 16.57 -19.44
C THR A 541 -2.26 15.31 -18.65
N LEU A 542 -3.30 14.65 -18.10
CA LEU A 542 -3.19 13.42 -17.33
C LEU A 542 -3.30 12.16 -18.19
N CYS A 543 -4.23 12.13 -19.15
CA CYS A 543 -4.52 10.93 -19.93
C CYS A 543 -4.35 11.09 -21.44
N ASN A 544 -3.96 12.28 -21.90
CA ASN A 544 -3.82 12.64 -23.32
C ASN A 544 -5.07 12.46 -24.17
N SER A 545 -6.26 12.29 -23.57
CA SER A 545 -7.52 12.17 -24.30
C SER A 545 -8.05 13.53 -24.76
N THR A 546 -8.99 13.49 -25.69
CA THR A 546 -9.65 14.67 -26.28
C THR A 546 -11.03 14.94 -25.66
N TYR A 547 -11.29 14.44 -24.47
CA TYR A 547 -12.48 14.88 -23.71
C TYR A 547 -12.33 16.35 -23.33
N PRO A 548 -13.42 17.10 -23.24
CA PRO A 548 -13.36 18.50 -22.84
C PRO A 548 -12.55 18.68 -21.56
N THR A 549 -11.63 19.62 -21.60
CA THR A 549 -10.74 19.91 -20.49
C THR A 549 -11.12 21.21 -19.82
N GLU A 550 -11.06 21.23 -18.49
CA GLU A 550 -11.08 22.44 -17.68
C GLU A 550 -9.66 22.75 -17.20
N GLU A 551 -9.41 24.03 -16.94
CA GLU A 551 -8.16 24.41 -16.30
C GLU A 551 -8.07 23.71 -14.95
N GLN A 552 -6.93 23.13 -14.66
CA GLN A 552 -6.67 22.45 -13.41
C GLN A 552 -6.72 23.47 -12.25
N SER A 553 -7.85 23.57 -11.61
CA SER A 553 -8.15 24.44 -10.48
C SER A 553 -8.60 23.61 -9.29
N ASP A 554 -8.64 24.23 -8.12
CA ASP A 554 -9.16 23.58 -6.90
C ASP A 554 -10.57 23.02 -7.07
N ASN A 555 -11.35 23.58 -7.99
CA ASN A 555 -12.71 23.12 -8.27
C ASN A 555 -12.75 21.89 -9.17
N ALA A 556 -11.76 21.73 -10.06
CA ALA A 556 -11.74 20.63 -11.02
C ALA A 556 -11.06 19.38 -10.45
N VAL A 557 -10.10 19.51 -9.55
CA VAL A 557 -9.26 18.40 -9.13
C VAL A 557 -9.07 18.27 -7.63
N LEU A 558 -9.65 19.15 -6.83
CA LEU A 558 -9.57 19.09 -5.36
C LEU A 558 -8.16 19.09 -4.78
N PHE A 559 -7.12 19.15 -5.65
CA PHE A 559 -5.73 19.38 -5.31
C PHE A 559 -5.36 20.80 -5.66
N GLN A 560 -4.41 21.38 -4.94
CA GLN A 560 -3.89 22.67 -5.34
C GLN A 560 -3.11 22.54 -6.67
N PRO A 561 -3.46 23.34 -7.70
CA PRO A 561 -2.98 23.13 -9.07
C PRO A 561 -1.47 23.19 -9.27
N TRP A 562 -0.73 23.78 -8.37
CA TRP A 562 0.71 23.98 -8.51
C TRP A 562 1.56 22.73 -8.25
N VAL A 563 1.02 21.66 -7.67
CA VAL A 563 1.65 20.33 -7.68
C VAL A 563 1.95 19.90 -9.11
N TYR A 564 1.09 20.27 -10.03
CA TYR A 564 1.23 19.98 -11.46
C TYR A 564 1.95 21.09 -12.24
N LYS A 565 1.97 22.30 -11.71
CA LYS A 565 2.65 23.44 -12.36
C LYS A 565 4.14 23.19 -12.59
N ASN A 566 4.82 22.62 -11.62
CA ASN A 566 6.24 22.33 -11.71
C ASN A 566 6.58 21.21 -12.70
N LYS A 567 5.65 20.30 -12.97
CA LYS A 567 5.82 19.21 -13.95
C LYS A 567 5.40 19.59 -15.36
N LEU A 568 4.66 20.69 -15.54
CA LEU A 568 4.10 21.14 -16.83
C LEU A 568 4.72 22.45 -17.33
N SER A 569 5.94 22.77 -16.93
CA SER A 569 6.66 23.99 -17.30
C SER A 569 6.98 24.14 -18.81
N LEU A 570 6.52 23.21 -19.65
CA LEU A 570 6.67 23.28 -21.11
C LEU A 570 5.76 24.32 -21.80
N TYR A 571 4.82 24.93 -21.07
CA TYR A 571 3.93 25.97 -21.60
C TYR A 571 4.30 27.35 -21.07
N ALA A 572 4.97 28.12 -21.88
CA ALA A 572 5.31 29.50 -21.54
C ALA A 572 4.05 30.35 -21.24
N GLY A 573 3.91 30.84 -20.02
CA GLY A 573 3.01 31.93 -19.66
C GLY A 573 1.70 31.56 -18.96
N LYS A 574 1.26 30.28 -18.89
CA LYS A 574 0.17 29.82 -18.03
C LYS A 574 0.54 28.48 -17.37
N ASN A 575 0.37 28.44 -16.08
CA ASN A 575 0.92 27.40 -15.23
C ASN A 575 -0.05 26.24 -14.90
N ALA A 576 -1.23 26.20 -15.47
CA ALA A 576 -2.23 25.16 -15.22
C ALA A 576 -2.44 24.33 -16.49
N GLY A 577 -2.40 23.00 -16.33
CA GLY A 577 -2.77 22.05 -17.40
C GLY A 577 -4.29 21.89 -17.50
N GLY A 578 -4.74 21.39 -18.64
CA GLY A 578 -6.13 20.99 -18.83
C GLY A 578 -6.38 19.59 -18.26
N VAL A 579 -7.43 19.41 -17.48
CA VAL A 579 -7.88 18.11 -16.96
C VAL A 579 -9.24 17.78 -17.57
N CYS A 580 -9.39 16.62 -18.20
CA CYS A 580 -10.66 16.22 -18.77
C CYS A 580 -11.68 15.80 -17.69
N ALA A 581 -12.96 15.87 -18.02
CA ALA A 581 -14.05 15.51 -17.13
C ALA A 581 -13.92 14.09 -16.53
N ILE A 582 -13.39 13.14 -17.29
CA ILE A 582 -13.20 11.75 -16.82
C ILE A 582 -12.06 11.65 -15.79
N CYS A 583 -10.93 12.33 -16.03
CA CYS A 583 -9.86 12.41 -15.04
C CYS A 583 -10.28 13.21 -13.81
N ALA A 584 -11.03 14.29 -13.97
CA ALA A 584 -11.60 15.05 -12.86
C ALA A 584 -12.55 14.19 -12.02
N LEU A 585 -13.38 13.35 -12.65
CA LEU A 585 -14.24 12.40 -11.96
C LEU A 585 -13.43 11.37 -11.16
N GLU A 586 -12.36 10.81 -11.72
CA GLU A 586 -11.47 9.89 -10.98
C GLU A 586 -10.83 10.57 -9.76
N LEU A 587 -10.30 11.77 -9.93
CA LEU A 587 -9.66 12.52 -8.84
C LEU A 587 -10.67 12.89 -7.74
N MET A 588 -11.89 13.25 -8.13
CA MET A 588 -12.99 13.50 -7.22
C MET A 588 -13.36 12.25 -6.42
N LEU A 589 -13.48 11.09 -7.07
CA LEU A 589 -13.77 9.82 -6.41
C LEU A 589 -12.70 9.51 -5.35
N ARG A 590 -11.43 9.72 -5.66
CA ARG A 590 -10.35 9.54 -4.69
C ARG A 590 -10.51 10.42 -3.48
N GLN A 591 -10.84 11.67 -3.66
CA GLN A 591 -11.04 12.57 -2.53
C GLN A 591 -12.27 12.21 -1.69
N ILE A 592 -13.36 11.80 -2.33
CA ILE A 592 -14.57 11.40 -1.62
C ILE A 592 -14.34 10.09 -0.85
N LEU A 593 -13.66 9.12 -1.47
CA LEU A 593 -13.60 7.75 -0.98
C LEU A 593 -12.37 7.46 -0.11
N GLN A 594 -11.27 8.20 -0.29
CA GLN A 594 -10.04 8.04 0.47
C GLN A 594 -10.00 9.02 1.65
N LYS A 595 -10.84 8.78 2.65
CA LYS A 595 -10.95 9.60 3.83
C LYS A 595 -9.64 9.74 4.60
N GLY A 596 -9.32 10.96 5.03
CA GLY A 596 -8.19 11.24 5.90
C GLY A 596 -6.81 11.09 5.26
N GLN A 597 -6.71 10.37 4.15
CA GLN A 597 -5.44 10.17 3.44
C GLN A 597 -5.07 11.33 2.50
N LEU A 598 -6.07 12.10 2.06
CA LEU A 598 -5.90 13.29 1.23
C LEU A 598 -6.41 14.53 1.98
N ARG A 599 -6.01 14.73 3.23
CA ARG A 599 -6.20 16.03 3.86
C ARG A 599 -5.40 17.05 3.07
N LEU A 600 -6.11 17.94 2.38
CA LEU A 600 -5.54 19.07 1.63
C LEU A 600 -5.16 20.24 2.55
N THR A 601 -5.26 20.03 3.84
CA THR A 601 -4.85 20.95 4.88
C THR A 601 -3.37 20.76 5.13
N GLY A 602 -2.60 21.62 4.62
CA GLY A 602 -1.16 21.64 4.80
C GLY A 602 -0.49 22.56 3.80
N SER A 603 0.76 22.83 4.04
CA SER A 603 1.51 23.72 3.17
C SER A 603 1.51 23.14 1.75
N LYS A 604 1.62 24.03 0.82
CA LYS A 604 1.73 23.80 -0.62
C LYS A 604 2.71 22.69 -1.03
N PHE A 605 3.62 22.30 -0.17
CA PHE A 605 4.62 21.27 -0.34
C PHE A 605 4.10 19.84 -0.02
N GLU A 606 3.15 19.68 0.87
CA GLU A 606 2.69 18.36 1.33
C GLU A 606 1.88 17.62 0.27
N ALA A 607 1.11 18.36 -0.54
CA ALA A 607 0.42 17.77 -1.68
C ALA A 607 1.39 17.17 -2.74
N LEU A 608 2.64 17.68 -2.82
CA LEU A 608 3.68 17.16 -3.71
C LEU A 608 4.24 15.80 -3.25
N LYS A 609 4.04 15.43 -2.00
CA LYS A 609 4.70 14.29 -1.37
C LYS A 609 3.82 13.04 -1.28
N THR A 610 2.60 13.08 -1.81
CA THR A 610 1.72 11.92 -1.82
C THR A 610 2.30 10.84 -2.73
N LYS A 611 2.39 9.61 -2.20
CA LYS A 611 2.73 8.41 -2.95
C LYS A 611 1.46 7.58 -3.14
N TYR A 612 1.27 7.05 -4.32
CA TYR A 612 0.12 6.25 -4.68
C TYR A 612 0.55 4.80 -4.88
N LEU A 613 -0.08 3.89 -4.14
CA LEU A 613 0.06 2.47 -4.35
C LEU A 613 -1.12 1.99 -5.21
N ALA A 614 -0.82 1.48 -6.40
CA ALA A 614 -1.76 0.78 -7.25
C ALA A 614 -1.54 -0.72 -7.05
N VAL A 615 -2.54 -1.41 -6.52
CA VAL A 615 -2.49 -2.85 -6.23
C VAL A 615 -3.31 -3.56 -7.28
N TYR A 616 -2.66 -4.44 -8.03
CA TYR A 616 -3.27 -5.22 -9.10
C TYR A 616 -3.43 -6.67 -8.68
N PRO A 617 -4.53 -7.35 -9.05
CA PRO A 617 -4.56 -8.81 -8.97
C PRO A 617 -3.40 -9.38 -9.80
N ASN A 618 -2.75 -10.41 -9.30
CA ASN A 618 -1.64 -11.02 -10.03
C ASN A 618 -2.11 -11.59 -11.36
N PHE A 619 -3.28 -12.19 -11.35
CA PHE A 619 -3.93 -12.69 -12.55
C PHE A 619 -5.41 -12.32 -12.56
N PHE A 620 -6.17 -12.84 -11.60
CA PHE A 620 -7.56 -12.49 -11.33
C PHE A 620 -7.85 -12.68 -9.83
N PHE A 621 -8.98 -12.12 -9.39
CA PHE A 621 -9.54 -12.41 -8.08
C PHE A 621 -10.78 -13.30 -8.19
N THR A 622 -10.96 -14.18 -7.22
CA THR A 622 -12.28 -14.68 -6.87
C THR A 622 -12.92 -13.74 -5.83
N ALA A 623 -14.16 -13.95 -5.49
CA ALA A 623 -14.85 -13.18 -4.45
C ALA A 623 -14.09 -13.21 -3.12
N GLU A 624 -13.57 -14.38 -2.78
CA GLU A 624 -12.87 -14.66 -1.53
C GLU A 624 -11.56 -13.87 -1.46
N THR A 625 -10.74 -13.96 -2.49
CA THR A 625 -9.46 -13.24 -2.55
C THR A 625 -9.65 -11.74 -2.66
N GLY A 626 -10.68 -11.27 -3.36
CA GLY A 626 -11.03 -9.85 -3.42
C GLY A 626 -11.44 -9.28 -2.06
N ALA A 627 -12.26 -10.00 -1.31
CA ALA A 627 -12.68 -9.59 0.03
C ALA A 627 -11.49 -9.56 1.01
N MET A 628 -10.58 -10.54 0.92
CA MET A 628 -9.35 -10.56 1.71
C MET A 628 -8.49 -9.32 1.42
N VAL A 629 -8.23 -9.01 0.15
CA VAL A 629 -7.42 -7.84 -0.25
C VAL A 629 -8.04 -6.55 0.25
N GLN A 630 -9.37 -6.40 0.11
CA GLN A 630 -10.07 -5.21 0.60
C GLN A 630 -9.95 -5.07 2.12
N GLY A 631 -10.17 -6.14 2.86
CA GLY A 631 -10.05 -6.12 4.32
C GLY A 631 -8.63 -5.73 4.78
N ILE A 632 -7.60 -6.23 4.10
CA ILE A 632 -6.21 -5.85 4.38
C ILE A 632 -5.98 -4.37 4.10
N LEU A 633 -6.45 -3.86 2.96
CA LEU A 633 -6.25 -2.46 2.58
C LEU A 633 -6.98 -1.49 3.52
N ASP A 634 -8.18 -1.84 3.96
CA ASP A 634 -8.92 -1.04 4.94
C ASP A 634 -8.14 -0.91 6.26
N GLN A 635 -7.46 -1.98 6.65
CA GLN A 635 -6.63 -2.00 7.86
C GLN A 635 -5.32 -1.23 7.70
N LEU A 636 -4.70 -1.29 6.52
CA LEU A 636 -3.43 -0.62 6.23
C LEU A 636 -3.52 0.91 6.30
N GLN A 637 -4.72 1.48 6.23
CA GLN A 637 -4.93 2.93 6.33
C GLN A 637 -4.48 3.52 7.66
N ASP A 638 -4.46 2.72 8.72
CA ASP A 638 -4.17 3.14 10.10
C ASP A 638 -2.83 2.60 10.62
N ILE A 639 -1.93 2.16 9.75
CA ILE A 639 -0.64 1.60 10.18
C ILE A 639 0.25 2.68 10.81
N ASN A 640 0.68 2.39 12.04
CA ASN A 640 1.77 3.10 12.69
C ASN A 640 3.09 2.32 12.54
N PHE A 641 4.04 2.87 11.80
CA PHE A 641 5.34 2.21 11.59
C PHE A 641 6.13 2.01 12.89
N PHE A 642 5.85 2.78 13.92
CA PHE A 642 6.50 2.61 15.23
C PHE A 642 6.09 1.31 15.93
N THR A 643 4.84 0.90 15.80
CA THR A 643 4.34 -0.40 16.27
C THR A 643 4.89 -1.56 15.44
N VAL A 644 4.99 -1.37 14.14
CA VAL A 644 5.59 -2.34 13.21
C VAL A 644 7.07 -2.55 13.53
N ARG A 645 7.80 -1.50 13.89
CA ARG A 645 9.22 -1.55 14.23
C ARG A 645 9.56 -2.63 15.27
N ARG A 646 8.85 -2.67 16.42
CA ARG A 646 9.13 -3.63 17.50
C ARG A 646 9.05 -5.08 17.03
N GLN A 647 8.26 -5.34 16.00
CA GLN A 647 8.10 -6.67 15.41
C GLN A 647 9.14 -6.92 14.32
N LEU A 648 9.62 -5.87 13.64
CA LEU A 648 10.65 -5.94 12.61
C LEU A 648 12.09 -5.99 13.17
N GLU A 649 12.31 -5.68 14.44
CA GLU A 649 13.61 -5.76 15.11
C GLU A 649 14.13 -7.19 15.27
N ARG A 650 13.34 -8.21 14.97
CA ARG A 650 13.77 -9.60 14.99
C ARG A 650 14.63 -9.94 13.78
N ARG A 651 15.71 -10.68 14.03
CA ARG A 651 16.84 -10.92 13.10
C ARG A 651 16.49 -11.61 11.80
N ASP A 652 15.45 -12.44 11.80
CA ASP A 652 14.99 -13.21 10.64
C ASP A 652 13.47 -13.05 10.49
N ILE A 653 13.06 -12.01 9.77
CA ILE A 653 11.65 -11.89 9.39
C ILE A 653 11.32 -13.02 8.44
N THR A 654 10.56 -13.97 8.94
CA THR A 654 9.91 -14.99 8.13
C THR A 654 8.61 -14.44 7.56
N ILE A 655 8.09 -15.10 6.53
CA ILE A 655 6.76 -14.75 6.00
C ILE A 655 5.70 -14.91 7.10
N GLY A 656 5.80 -15.97 7.92
CA GLY A 656 4.88 -16.18 9.03
C GLY A 656 4.89 -15.05 10.06
N GLU A 657 6.05 -14.46 10.36
CA GLU A 657 6.16 -13.28 11.22
C GLU A 657 5.60 -12.03 10.55
N LEU A 658 5.87 -11.82 9.25
CA LEU A 658 5.30 -10.73 8.47
C LEU A 658 3.77 -10.77 8.50
N LEU A 659 3.17 -11.95 8.36
CA LEU A 659 1.73 -12.18 8.40
C LEU A 659 1.12 -11.99 9.81
N LYS A 660 1.92 -12.06 10.86
CA LYS A 660 1.54 -11.83 12.26
C LYS A 660 1.79 -10.39 12.72
N LEU A 661 2.33 -9.52 11.86
CA LEU A 661 2.55 -8.12 12.19
C LEU A 661 1.23 -7.48 12.68
N GLU A 662 1.34 -6.67 13.71
CA GLU A 662 0.21 -5.93 14.28
C GLU A 662 -0.49 -5.05 13.23
N ALA A 663 0.28 -4.57 12.24
CA ALA A 663 -0.23 -3.88 11.06
C ALA A 663 -1.24 -4.72 10.27
N PHE A 664 -1.11 -6.03 10.27
CA PHE A 664 -2.00 -6.98 9.61
C PHE A 664 -2.86 -7.77 10.62
N ALA A 665 -2.93 -7.34 11.87
CA ALA A 665 -3.75 -7.96 12.90
C ALA A 665 -5.18 -7.40 12.88
N ALA A 666 -6.17 -8.24 13.16
CA ALA A 666 -7.56 -7.79 13.27
C ALA A 666 -7.70 -6.69 14.33
N PRO A 667 -8.48 -5.64 14.11
CA PRO A 667 -8.71 -4.61 15.11
C PRO A 667 -9.37 -5.25 16.33
N ASN A 668 -8.71 -5.18 17.47
CA ASN A 668 -9.34 -5.52 18.73
C ASN A 668 -10.45 -4.51 19.00
N SER A 669 -11.68 -4.96 19.17
CA SER A 669 -12.86 -4.14 19.43
C SER A 669 -12.75 -3.25 20.69
N ASN A 670 -11.69 -3.36 21.48
CA ASN A 670 -11.48 -2.68 22.75
C ASN A 670 -10.16 -1.90 22.87
N GLN A 671 -9.37 -1.74 21.80
CA GLN A 671 -8.16 -0.94 21.89
C GLN A 671 -8.36 0.46 21.28
N SER A 672 -8.03 1.45 22.10
CA SER A 672 -7.95 2.87 21.79
C SER A 672 -7.31 3.14 20.43
N LYS A 673 -7.87 4.11 19.72
CA LYS A 673 -7.49 4.67 18.42
C LYS A 673 -6.00 4.57 18.14
N PRO A 674 -5.59 3.97 17.01
CA PRO A 674 -4.20 4.08 16.56
C PRO A 674 -3.87 5.55 16.30
N TYR A 675 -2.80 6.02 16.91
CA TYR A 675 -2.29 7.36 16.68
C TYR A 675 -1.86 7.50 15.23
N ILE A 676 -2.58 8.30 14.47
CA ILE A 676 -2.04 8.93 13.28
C ILE A 676 -0.93 9.84 13.78
N TYR A 677 0.26 9.79 13.17
CA TYR A 677 1.30 10.77 13.44
C TYR A 677 0.75 12.16 13.13
N VAL A 678 0.24 12.82 14.13
CA VAL A 678 0.09 14.27 14.18
C VAL A 678 1.28 14.71 15.02
N ASP A 679 2.31 15.28 14.38
CA ASP A 679 3.30 16.02 15.12
C ASP A 679 2.56 17.16 15.83
N GLU A 680 2.59 17.15 17.17
CA GLU A 680 2.21 18.32 17.95
C GLU A 680 3.24 19.41 17.59
N GLU A 681 2.79 20.48 16.98
CA GLU A 681 3.59 21.66 16.69
C GLU A 681 3.95 22.35 18.00
N GLU A 682 5.21 22.70 18.16
CA GLU A 682 5.61 23.80 19.02
C GLU A 682 4.94 25.08 18.46
N GLU A 683 4.10 25.70 19.25
CA GLU A 683 3.46 26.98 18.98
C GLU A 683 4.54 28.05 18.80
N ASP A 684 4.84 28.42 17.57
CA ASP A 684 5.47 29.69 17.27
C ASP A 684 4.36 30.77 17.20
N GLU A 685 4.36 31.63 18.21
CA GLU A 685 3.43 32.75 18.43
C GLU A 685 3.63 33.89 17.44
N ASP A 686 3.55 33.72 16.15
CA ASP A 686 3.44 34.89 15.24
C ASP A 686 3.06 34.47 13.80
N THR A 687 1.92 33.85 13.59
CA THR A 687 1.33 33.74 12.26
C THR A 687 -0.17 33.99 12.28
N LEU A 688 -0.59 34.89 11.43
CA LEU A 688 -1.98 35.16 11.07
C LEU A 688 -2.72 33.84 10.85
N VAL A 689 -3.75 33.61 11.65
CA VAL A 689 -4.63 32.44 11.60
C VAL A 689 -5.15 32.27 10.17
N ASP A 690 -4.51 31.40 9.43
CA ASP A 690 -5.03 30.88 8.17
C ASP A 690 -6.18 29.91 8.53
N GLY A 691 -7.27 29.95 7.78
CA GLY A 691 -8.51 29.21 8.09
C GLY A 691 -8.40 27.69 8.22
N ASP A 692 -7.21 27.14 8.10
CA ASP A 692 -6.89 25.71 8.14
C ASP A 692 -6.73 25.16 9.57
N GLU A 693 -6.39 25.99 10.58
CA GLU A 693 -6.27 25.58 11.99
C GLU A 693 -7.61 25.25 12.68
N LEU A 694 -8.71 25.69 12.08
CA LEU A 694 -10.05 25.44 12.62
C LEU A 694 -10.61 24.05 12.33
N GLU A 695 -9.97 23.28 11.44
CA GLU A 695 -10.39 21.88 11.16
C GLU A 695 -9.92 20.88 12.23
N GLU A 696 -8.85 21.16 12.96
CA GLU A 696 -8.31 20.24 13.98
C GLU A 696 -9.11 20.25 15.29
N ALA A 697 -9.66 21.38 15.69
CA ALA A 697 -10.45 21.50 16.93
C ALA A 697 -11.82 20.78 16.86
N ALA A 698 -12.38 20.56 15.67
CA ALA A 698 -13.69 19.93 15.48
C ALA A 698 -13.64 18.40 15.45
N SER A 699 -12.46 17.77 15.44
CA SER A 699 -12.31 16.32 15.38
C SER A 699 -12.27 15.61 16.74
N GLN A 700 -12.39 16.34 17.86
CA GLN A 700 -12.27 15.77 19.20
C GLN A 700 -13.59 15.29 19.82
N ASP A 701 -14.72 15.41 19.13
CA ASP A 701 -15.98 14.91 19.69
C ASP A 701 -16.35 13.54 19.13
N GLY A 702 -16.64 12.64 20.06
CA GLY A 702 -16.68 11.20 19.88
C GLY A 702 -17.75 10.68 18.92
N SER A 703 -17.49 9.51 18.42
CA SER A 703 -18.39 8.63 17.68
C SER A 703 -18.81 9.10 16.28
N THR A 704 -17.86 9.39 15.40
CA THR A 704 -18.12 9.17 13.98
C THR A 704 -17.78 7.71 13.66
N GLU A 705 -18.80 6.87 13.49
CA GLU A 705 -18.65 5.62 12.77
C GLU A 705 -17.86 5.92 11.49
N ARG A 706 -16.65 5.40 11.41
CA ARG A 706 -15.85 5.45 10.19
C ARG A 706 -16.64 4.67 9.15
N SER A 707 -17.37 5.34 8.27
CA SER A 707 -18.01 4.68 7.16
C SER A 707 -16.91 4.28 6.18
N TYR A 708 -16.32 3.13 6.38
CA TYR A 708 -15.54 2.46 5.36
C TYR A 708 -16.41 2.32 4.12
N ILE A 709 -15.79 2.31 2.93
CA ILE A 709 -16.48 1.86 1.73
C ILE A 709 -16.81 0.40 2.00
N LYS A 710 -17.98 0.15 2.54
CA LYS A 710 -18.54 -1.19 2.55
C LYS A 710 -18.96 -1.43 1.10
N PHE A 711 -18.07 -2.03 0.33
CA PHE A 711 -18.55 -2.75 -0.82
C PHE A 711 -19.55 -3.80 -0.28
N GLU A 712 -20.75 -3.82 -0.82
CA GLU A 712 -21.65 -4.93 -0.57
C GLU A 712 -20.89 -6.24 -0.79
N LYS A 713 -21.22 -7.33 -0.11
CA LYS A 713 -20.53 -8.64 -0.21
C LYS A 713 -20.37 -9.15 -1.65
N THR A 714 -21.09 -8.56 -2.58
CA THR A 714 -21.08 -8.84 -4.04
C THR A 714 -20.22 -7.85 -4.84
N ALA A 715 -19.75 -6.75 -4.24
CA ALA A 715 -18.96 -5.74 -4.95
C ALA A 715 -17.47 -6.09 -4.88
N TYR A 716 -16.77 -5.91 -5.99
CA TYR A 716 -15.38 -6.30 -6.16
C TYR A 716 -14.47 -5.10 -6.18
N PRO A 717 -13.38 -5.15 -5.42
CA PRO A 717 -12.27 -4.25 -5.66
C PRO A 717 -11.48 -4.79 -6.86
N GLY A 718 -11.85 -4.42 -8.08
CA GLY A 718 -11.11 -4.84 -9.28
C GLY A 718 -9.65 -4.39 -9.25
N MET A 719 -9.40 -3.16 -8.81
CA MET A 719 -8.08 -2.63 -8.53
C MET A 719 -8.16 -1.86 -7.21
N CYS A 720 -7.27 -2.16 -6.28
CA CYS A 720 -7.12 -1.41 -5.06
C CYS A 720 -6.10 -0.30 -5.28
N PHE A 721 -6.50 0.91 -4.97
CA PHE A 721 -5.66 2.08 -5.11
C PHE A 721 -5.72 2.89 -3.82
N PHE A 722 -4.56 3.26 -3.30
CA PHE A 722 -4.56 4.14 -2.16
C PHE A 722 -3.36 5.09 -2.12
N GLY A 723 -3.60 6.30 -1.60
CA GLY A 723 -2.59 7.33 -1.47
C GLY A 723 -2.06 7.39 -0.05
N MET A 724 -0.75 7.53 0.10
CA MET A 724 -0.09 7.75 1.39
C MET A 724 0.49 9.15 1.44
N ARG A 725 0.20 9.87 2.51
CA ARG A 725 0.85 11.14 2.79
C ARG A 725 2.21 10.95 3.43
N ALA A 726 3.08 11.89 3.13
CA ALA A 726 4.28 12.09 3.91
C ALA A 726 4.00 12.89 5.18
N GLY A 727 4.83 12.67 6.17
CA GLY A 727 4.89 13.54 7.35
C GLY A 727 5.34 14.98 7.02
N LYS A 728 5.24 15.87 7.98
CA LYS A 728 5.51 17.32 7.88
C LYS A 728 6.95 17.69 7.50
N ASP A 729 7.90 16.78 7.64
CA ASP A 729 9.30 17.04 7.30
C ASP A 729 9.49 17.25 5.81
N ASN A 730 10.19 18.33 5.45
CA ASN A 730 10.56 18.68 4.08
C ASN A 730 11.51 17.67 3.40
N ASP A 731 11.67 16.49 3.98
CA ASP A 731 12.56 15.46 3.48
C ASP A 731 11.80 14.40 2.69
N ASP A 732 12.08 14.31 1.41
CA ASP A 732 11.50 13.29 0.52
C ASP A 732 11.81 11.85 0.98
N THR A 733 12.85 11.65 1.80
CA THR A 733 13.20 10.34 2.37
C THR A 733 12.09 9.78 3.24
N SER A 734 11.51 10.61 4.11
CA SER A 734 10.43 10.21 5.02
C SER A 734 9.17 9.77 4.26
N THR A 735 8.92 10.39 3.11
CA THR A 735 7.74 10.11 2.28
C THR A 735 7.75 8.72 1.64
N TRP A 736 8.94 8.12 1.51
CA TRP A 736 9.13 6.81 0.91
C TRP A 736 9.28 5.68 1.92
N ALA A 737 9.52 5.97 3.21
CA ALA A 737 9.83 4.93 4.19
C ALA A 737 8.71 3.87 4.32
N MET A 738 7.50 4.32 4.65
CA MET A 738 6.36 3.41 4.80
C MET A 738 5.84 2.90 3.44
N PRO A 739 5.65 3.75 2.42
CA PRO A 739 5.20 3.26 1.13
C PRO A 739 6.11 2.20 0.51
N ALA A 740 7.43 2.32 0.68
CA ALA A 740 8.38 1.31 0.18
C ALA A 740 8.23 -0.03 0.91
N PHE A 741 8.08 0.00 2.23
CA PHE A 741 7.82 -1.20 3.02
C PHE A 741 6.52 -1.88 2.59
N LEU A 742 5.42 -1.14 2.48
CA LEU A 742 4.13 -1.67 2.08
C LEU A 742 4.14 -2.21 0.65
N ALA A 743 4.83 -1.55 -0.28
CA ALA A 743 4.96 -2.01 -1.66
C ALA A 743 5.62 -3.39 -1.74
N LEU A 744 6.56 -3.70 -0.85
CA LEU A 744 7.21 -5.02 -0.77
C LEU A 744 6.39 -6.05 0.03
N ALA A 745 5.70 -5.62 1.09
CA ALA A 745 4.97 -6.51 1.98
C ALA A 745 3.62 -6.97 1.41
N LEU A 746 2.87 -6.06 0.76
CA LEU A 746 1.54 -6.35 0.21
C LEU A 746 1.53 -7.55 -0.74
N PRO A 747 2.44 -7.68 -1.72
CA PRO A 747 2.44 -8.85 -2.60
C PRO A 747 2.58 -10.17 -1.86
N LEU A 748 3.37 -10.22 -0.79
CA LEU A 748 3.54 -11.42 0.02
C LEU A 748 2.28 -11.78 0.82
N VAL A 749 1.57 -10.77 1.29
CA VAL A 749 0.38 -10.96 2.12
C VAL A 749 -0.88 -11.21 1.29
N THR A 750 -0.98 -10.57 0.11
CA THR A 750 -2.22 -10.53 -0.70
C THR A 750 -2.09 -11.23 -2.04
N ASN A 751 -0.92 -11.75 -2.39
CA ASN A 751 -0.62 -12.35 -3.70
C ASN A 751 -0.96 -11.41 -4.88
N THR A 752 -0.60 -10.13 -4.75
CA THR A 752 -0.86 -9.09 -5.75
C THR A 752 0.43 -8.56 -6.36
N LYS A 753 0.29 -7.78 -7.43
CA LYS A 753 1.34 -6.90 -7.94
C LYS A 753 1.11 -5.48 -7.46
N VAL A 754 2.19 -4.76 -7.18
CA VAL A 754 2.11 -3.40 -6.64
C VAL A 754 2.98 -2.45 -7.47
N VAL A 755 2.41 -1.33 -7.85
CA VAL A 755 3.15 -0.19 -8.39
C VAL A 755 3.03 0.96 -7.41
N ILE A 756 4.17 1.52 -7.02
CA ILE A 756 4.20 2.74 -6.22
C ILE A 756 4.74 3.89 -7.06
N SER A 757 4.01 4.99 -7.09
CA SER A 757 4.30 6.15 -7.94
C SER A 757 3.88 7.45 -7.27
N GLU A 758 4.46 8.56 -7.75
CA GLU A 758 3.96 9.90 -7.48
C GLU A 758 2.78 10.27 -8.39
N MET A 759 2.53 9.50 -9.42
CA MET A 759 1.44 9.78 -10.35
C MET A 759 0.10 9.38 -9.76
N SER A 760 -0.85 10.26 -9.87
CA SER A 760 -2.21 10.04 -9.38
C SER A 760 -3.03 9.06 -10.24
N LEU A 761 -2.65 8.81 -11.48
CA LEU A 761 -3.25 7.78 -12.33
C LEU A 761 -2.34 6.55 -12.37
N PRO A 762 -2.90 5.34 -12.48
CA PRO A 762 -2.09 4.14 -12.65
C PRO A 762 -1.21 4.23 -13.91
N LEU A 763 0.03 3.78 -13.81
CA LEU A 763 0.97 3.70 -14.92
C LEU A 763 0.61 2.60 -15.92
N PHE A 764 -0.08 1.58 -15.44
CA PHE A 764 -0.43 0.38 -16.18
C PHE A 764 -1.94 0.14 -16.13
N SER A 765 -2.48 -0.43 -17.18
CA SER A 765 -3.90 -0.75 -17.26
C SER A 765 -4.25 -2.04 -16.51
N SER A 766 -3.31 -2.98 -16.40
CA SER A 766 -3.48 -4.20 -15.64
C SER A 766 -2.16 -4.72 -15.10
N GLY A 767 -2.19 -5.68 -14.18
CA GLY A 767 -0.99 -6.32 -13.64
C GLY A 767 -0.20 -7.13 -14.68
N ARG A 768 -0.79 -7.45 -15.82
CA ARG A 768 -0.11 -8.15 -16.93
C ARG A 768 0.71 -7.23 -17.84
N ASP A 769 0.53 -5.91 -17.74
CA ASP A 769 1.31 -4.94 -18.52
C ASP A 769 2.75 -4.85 -18.04
N PHE A 770 3.05 -5.41 -16.88
CA PHE A 770 4.39 -5.55 -16.34
C PHE A 770 4.59 -6.95 -15.74
N ARG A 771 5.83 -7.44 -15.80
CA ARG A 771 6.16 -8.82 -15.41
C ARG A 771 6.52 -8.95 -13.95
N GLU A 772 7.15 -7.94 -13.40
CA GLU A 772 7.66 -7.94 -12.03
C GLU A 772 6.51 -7.82 -11.01
N THR A 773 6.75 -8.26 -9.79
CA THR A 773 5.75 -8.21 -8.72
C THR A 773 5.63 -6.81 -8.12
N VAL A 774 6.76 -6.08 -7.99
CA VAL A 774 6.76 -4.71 -7.48
C VAL A 774 7.52 -3.78 -8.42
N ILE A 775 6.94 -2.60 -8.67
CA ILE A 775 7.60 -1.52 -9.41
C ILE A 775 7.64 -0.26 -8.53
N PHE A 776 8.86 0.24 -8.34
CA PHE A 776 9.11 1.55 -7.75
C PHE A 776 9.27 2.57 -8.89
N ASP A 777 8.25 3.40 -9.12
CA ASP A 777 8.31 4.47 -10.10
C ASP A 777 8.92 5.72 -9.49
N ALA A 778 10.04 6.15 -10.06
CA ALA A 778 10.83 7.29 -9.59
C ALA A 778 11.10 7.27 -8.06
N PRO A 779 11.68 6.19 -7.51
CA PRO A 779 11.93 6.09 -6.09
C PRO A 779 12.97 7.11 -5.62
N HIS A 780 12.96 7.40 -4.32
CA HIS A 780 13.99 8.21 -3.72
C HIS A 780 15.38 7.57 -3.88
N PRO A 781 16.45 8.33 -4.08
CA PRO A 781 17.81 7.83 -4.31
C PRO A 781 18.31 6.83 -3.26
N TYR A 782 17.87 6.91 -2.01
CA TYR A 782 18.29 5.92 -1.01
C TYR A 782 17.75 4.51 -1.32
N LEU A 783 16.53 4.41 -1.88
CA LEU A 783 15.95 3.13 -2.30
C LEU A 783 16.69 2.56 -3.50
N ASP A 784 17.04 3.40 -4.48
CA ASP A 784 17.84 2.98 -5.62
C ASP A 784 19.18 2.37 -5.18
N ARG A 785 19.83 2.95 -4.17
CA ARG A 785 21.09 2.44 -3.61
C ARG A 785 20.91 1.16 -2.83
N LEU A 786 19.91 1.09 -1.96
CA LEU A 786 19.67 -0.08 -1.12
C LEU A 786 19.15 -1.26 -1.93
N LEU A 787 18.13 -1.05 -2.73
CA LEU A 787 17.47 -2.14 -3.45
C LEU A 787 18.22 -2.54 -4.72
N LYS A 788 19.06 -1.64 -5.28
CA LYS A 788 19.79 -1.80 -6.55
C LYS A 788 18.90 -2.03 -7.79
N GLU A 789 17.60 -2.17 -7.59
CA GLU A 789 16.62 -2.47 -8.62
C GLU A 789 15.31 -1.72 -8.34
N LYS A 790 14.70 -1.18 -9.40
CA LYS A 790 13.38 -0.52 -9.31
C LYS A 790 12.23 -1.49 -9.52
N ARG A 791 12.54 -2.70 -9.97
CA ARG A 791 11.59 -3.76 -10.30
C ARG A 791 11.99 -5.01 -9.54
N VAL A 792 11.10 -5.49 -8.68
CA VAL A 792 11.38 -6.60 -7.78
C VAL A 792 10.48 -7.78 -8.11
N ARG A 793 11.06 -8.97 -8.20
CA ARG A 793 10.35 -10.22 -8.44
C ARG A 793 9.98 -10.91 -7.13
N VAL A 794 9.01 -11.82 -7.20
CA VAL A 794 8.45 -12.49 -6.02
C VAL A 794 9.51 -13.20 -5.17
N ASN A 795 10.46 -13.87 -5.79
CA ASN A 795 11.55 -14.57 -5.10
C ASN A 795 12.57 -13.66 -4.40
N GLU A 796 12.56 -12.36 -4.73
CA GLU A 796 13.45 -11.37 -4.15
C GLU A 796 12.77 -10.56 -3.03
N LEU A 797 11.44 -10.61 -2.93
CA LEU A 797 10.66 -9.77 -2.02
C LEU A 797 11.12 -9.88 -0.57
N LEU A 798 11.24 -11.10 -0.05
CA LEU A 798 11.62 -11.32 1.35
C LEU A 798 13.04 -10.80 1.63
N LYS A 799 13.98 -11.01 0.71
CA LYS A 799 15.34 -10.48 0.81
C LYS A 799 15.33 -8.94 0.84
N LYS A 800 14.55 -8.31 -0.05
CA LYS A 800 14.44 -6.85 -0.11
C LYS A 800 13.74 -6.26 1.13
N ILE A 801 12.71 -6.93 1.65
CA ILE A 801 12.08 -6.53 2.92
C ILE A 801 13.08 -6.61 4.06
N ARG A 802 13.82 -7.71 4.21
CA ARG A 802 14.84 -7.88 5.25
C ARG A 802 15.90 -6.79 5.17
N LEU A 803 16.39 -6.49 3.98
CA LEU A 803 17.33 -5.40 3.76
C LEU A 803 16.75 -4.06 4.19
N LEU A 804 15.55 -3.72 3.71
CA LEU A 804 14.90 -2.44 4.00
C LEU A 804 14.64 -2.27 5.51
N THR A 805 14.07 -3.27 6.16
CA THR A 805 13.74 -3.23 7.58
C THR A 805 14.99 -3.19 8.47
N SER A 806 16.04 -3.92 8.10
CA SER A 806 17.33 -3.85 8.82
C SER A 806 17.93 -2.45 8.77
N ILE A 807 17.92 -1.81 7.60
CA ILE A 807 18.44 -0.44 7.46
C ILE A 807 17.53 0.57 8.18
N TYR A 808 16.22 0.36 8.19
CA TYR A 808 15.30 1.18 8.99
C TYR A 808 15.60 1.03 10.50
N SER A 809 15.86 -0.20 10.98
CA SER A 809 16.30 -0.42 12.37
C SER A 809 17.59 0.33 12.67
N VAL A 810 18.62 0.22 11.83
CA VAL A 810 19.89 0.96 12.00
C VAL A 810 19.64 2.47 12.07
N ASN A 811 18.76 3.01 11.20
CA ASN A 811 18.41 4.43 11.24
C ASN A 811 17.73 4.82 12.56
N LEU A 812 16.75 4.04 12.99
CA LEU A 812 16.00 4.31 14.21
C LEU A 812 16.88 4.20 15.44
N ASP A 813 17.75 3.20 15.51
CA ASP A 813 18.67 2.99 16.63
C ASP A 813 19.70 4.11 16.76
N THR A 814 20.18 4.60 15.63
CA THR A 814 21.25 5.60 15.61
C THR A 814 20.75 7.04 15.71
N PHE A 815 19.56 7.33 15.17
CA PHE A 815 19.12 8.72 14.94
C PHE A 815 17.75 9.06 15.51
N ALA A 816 16.98 8.10 16.10
CA ALA A 816 15.73 8.46 16.75
C ALA A 816 15.96 9.43 17.91
N LYS A 817 15.19 10.51 17.97
CA LYS A 817 15.20 11.47 19.08
C LYS A 817 13.91 11.38 19.88
N GLN A 818 14.02 11.25 21.19
CA GLN A 818 12.85 11.17 22.10
C GLN A 818 11.77 10.17 21.63
N GLY A 819 12.21 9.06 21.02
CA GLY A 819 11.29 8.08 20.46
C GLY A 819 10.71 8.41 19.08
N LYS A 820 10.99 9.57 18.49
CA LYS A 820 10.53 9.96 17.15
C LYS A 820 11.55 9.57 16.08
N PRO A 821 11.16 8.95 14.96
CA PRO A 821 12.07 8.58 13.88
C PRO A 821 12.52 9.82 13.09
N GLU A 822 13.83 9.92 12.84
CA GLU A 822 14.40 10.90 11.90
C GLU A 822 14.78 10.21 10.59
N TRP A 823 13.87 10.14 9.62
CA TRP A 823 14.05 9.41 8.36
C TRP A 823 15.05 10.04 7.40
N LYS A 824 15.35 11.34 7.53
CA LYS A 824 16.31 12.08 6.68
C LYS A 824 17.70 11.45 6.61
N HIS A 825 18.06 10.65 7.61
CA HIS A 825 19.37 10.01 7.66
C HIS A 825 19.46 8.73 6.82
N LEU A 826 18.34 8.16 6.34
CA LEU A 826 18.34 6.97 5.48
C LEU A 826 19.20 7.16 4.22
N SER A 827 19.13 8.33 3.59
CA SER A 827 19.95 8.65 2.41
C SER A 827 21.44 8.60 2.72
N ARG A 828 21.83 9.03 3.91
CA ARG A 828 23.21 8.98 4.37
C ARG A 828 23.65 7.53 4.63
N ILE A 829 22.83 6.76 5.37
CA ILE A 829 23.12 5.35 5.68
C ILE A 829 23.27 4.56 4.39
N ALA A 830 22.32 4.72 3.45
CA ALA A 830 22.36 4.02 2.15
C ALA A 830 23.64 4.32 1.38
N ARG A 831 24.03 5.60 1.28
CA ARG A 831 25.27 6.02 0.61
C ARG A 831 26.52 5.47 1.31
N ASP A 832 26.56 5.56 2.64
CA ASP A 832 27.71 5.14 3.42
C ASP A 832 27.91 3.60 3.29
N LEU A 833 26.81 2.81 3.35
CA LEU A 833 26.87 1.35 3.15
C LEU A 833 27.20 0.95 1.71
N GLU A 834 26.73 1.71 0.71
CA GLU A 834 27.13 1.51 -0.69
C GLU A 834 28.64 1.76 -0.89
N THR A 835 29.21 2.74 -0.18
CA THR A 835 30.63 3.09 -0.26
C THR A 835 31.50 2.04 0.44
N ASP A 836 31.09 1.62 1.64
CA ASP A 836 31.80 0.66 2.47
C ASP A 836 30.84 0.03 3.51
N PRO A 837 30.47 -1.25 3.36
CA PRO A 837 29.57 -1.94 4.30
C PRO A 837 30.01 -1.89 5.76
N LEU A 838 31.31 -1.70 6.03
CA LEU A 838 31.85 -1.54 7.39
C LEU A 838 31.31 -0.32 8.14
N PHE A 839 30.68 0.64 7.45
CA PHE A 839 29.97 1.73 8.13
C PHE A 839 28.85 1.23 9.05
N LEU A 840 28.36 0.03 8.82
CA LEU A 840 27.37 -0.59 9.71
C LEU A 840 27.88 -0.65 11.16
N PHE A 841 29.13 -1.06 11.37
CA PHE A 841 29.73 -1.13 12.71
C PHE A 841 30.00 0.26 13.29
N SER A 842 30.28 1.24 12.47
CA SER A 842 30.40 2.63 12.93
C SER A 842 29.05 3.22 13.37
N TYR A 843 27.93 2.81 12.76
CA TYR A 843 26.59 3.14 13.25
C TYR A 843 26.28 2.45 14.58
N LEU A 844 26.63 1.19 14.74
CA LEU A 844 26.54 0.48 16.03
C LEU A 844 27.29 1.23 17.14
N ARG A 845 28.52 1.63 16.88
CA ARG A 845 29.34 2.40 17.80
C ARG A 845 28.74 3.77 18.15
N LYS A 846 28.13 4.43 17.19
CA LYS A 846 27.48 5.74 17.39
C LYS A 846 26.21 5.65 18.24
N GLN A 847 25.47 4.57 18.14
CA GLN A 847 24.27 4.30 18.93
C GLN A 847 24.62 4.23 20.44
N GLN A 848 25.73 3.63 20.74
CA GLN A 848 26.14 3.37 22.12
C GLN A 848 27.05 4.51 22.62
N ARG A 849 26.46 5.45 23.34
CA ARG A 849 27.16 6.59 23.96
C ARG A 849 28.02 6.19 25.16
N ALA A 850 27.86 4.99 25.68
CA ALA A 850 28.57 4.46 26.82
C ALA A 850 29.73 3.54 26.38
N ASP A 851 30.70 3.35 27.24
CA ASP A 851 31.95 2.63 27.00
C ASP A 851 31.83 1.12 26.76
N SER A 852 30.62 0.56 26.62
CA SER A 852 30.40 -0.87 26.39
C SER A 852 29.35 -1.14 25.32
N LEU A 853 29.71 -1.98 24.32
CA LEU A 853 28.80 -2.56 23.35
C LEU A 853 28.01 -3.71 24.02
N TYR A 854 26.67 -3.70 23.92
CA TYR A 854 25.87 -4.83 24.43
C TYR A 854 25.95 -6.02 23.46
N ALA A 855 26.18 -7.20 23.97
CA ALA A 855 26.38 -8.41 23.20
C ALA A 855 25.20 -8.73 22.24
N SER A 856 23.97 -8.54 22.70
CA SER A 856 22.78 -8.79 21.89
C SER A 856 22.65 -7.87 20.66
N GLU A 857 23.07 -6.63 20.79
CA GLU A 857 23.05 -5.67 19.69
C GLU A 857 24.17 -5.96 18.69
N VAL A 858 25.35 -6.32 19.19
CA VAL A 858 26.47 -6.75 18.35
C VAL A 858 26.10 -7.94 17.50
N ASP A 859 25.44 -8.95 18.07
CA ASP A 859 24.99 -10.13 17.34
C ASP A 859 24.04 -9.76 16.19
N GLN A 860 23.12 -8.81 16.44
CA GLN A 860 22.21 -8.32 15.42
C GLN A 860 22.94 -7.65 14.26
N TYR A 861 23.93 -6.80 14.55
CA TYR A 861 24.68 -6.10 13.50
C TYR A 861 25.63 -7.04 12.73
N ILE A 862 26.22 -8.04 13.38
CA ILE A 862 26.96 -9.12 12.70
C ILE A 862 26.03 -9.88 11.75
N HIS A 863 24.81 -10.21 12.20
CA HIS A 863 23.84 -10.88 11.37
C HIS A 863 23.44 -10.01 10.15
N ILE A 864 23.17 -8.71 10.35
CA ILE A 864 22.88 -7.78 9.25
C ILE A 864 24.04 -7.77 8.25
N TYR A 865 25.28 -7.68 8.74
CA TYR A 865 26.46 -7.64 7.88
C TYR A 865 26.59 -8.91 7.01
N GLN A 866 26.55 -10.08 7.65
CA GLN A 866 26.80 -11.35 6.96
C GLN A 866 25.61 -11.87 6.14
N LYS A 867 24.39 -11.76 6.69
CA LYS A 867 23.21 -12.40 6.09
C LYS A 867 22.33 -11.47 5.28
N ILE A 868 22.31 -10.18 5.62
CA ILE A 868 21.46 -9.21 4.93
C ILE A 868 22.24 -8.45 3.86
N LEU A 869 23.44 -7.96 4.21
CA LEU A 869 24.32 -7.30 3.25
C LEU A 869 25.16 -8.30 2.44
N GLU A 870 25.19 -9.58 2.86
CA GLU A 870 25.93 -10.67 2.22
C GLU A 870 27.44 -10.39 2.15
N GLU A 871 27.97 -9.74 3.17
CA GLU A 871 29.38 -9.39 3.27
C GLU A 871 30.18 -10.39 4.11
N ASP A 872 31.43 -10.61 3.75
CA ASP A 872 32.32 -11.50 4.47
C ASP A 872 33.08 -10.76 5.58
N LEU A 873 33.02 -11.32 6.79
CA LEU A 873 33.82 -10.86 7.92
C LEU A 873 35.29 -11.28 7.84
N GLY A 874 35.71 -12.02 6.81
CA GLY A 874 36.98 -12.73 6.74
C GLY A 874 38.21 -11.95 7.20
N ASN A 875 38.38 -10.71 6.72
CA ASN A 875 39.50 -9.88 7.17
C ASN A 875 39.41 -9.43 8.63
N ILE A 876 38.20 -9.12 9.10
CA ILE A 876 37.92 -8.74 10.49
C ILE A 876 38.16 -9.93 11.40
N GLN A 877 37.49 -11.05 11.06
CA GLN A 877 37.58 -12.30 11.81
C GLN A 877 39.01 -12.76 11.93
N ASN A 878 39.69 -12.90 10.81
CA ASN A 878 41.06 -13.36 10.77
C ASN A 878 42.04 -12.46 11.53
N CYS A 879 41.82 -11.15 11.53
CA CYS A 879 42.60 -10.23 12.36
C CYS A 879 42.37 -10.45 13.85
N VAL A 880 41.12 -10.56 14.26
CA VAL A 880 40.75 -10.76 15.67
C VAL A 880 41.26 -12.11 16.17
N ASP A 881 41.02 -13.18 15.42
CA ASP A 881 41.47 -14.54 15.78
C ASP A 881 43.00 -14.60 16.00
N ARG A 882 43.78 -13.93 15.14
CA ARG A 882 45.23 -13.91 15.24
C ARG A 882 45.77 -13.10 16.40
N TYR A 883 45.23 -11.90 16.67
CA TYR A 883 45.78 -11.14 17.78
C TYR A 883 45.26 -11.61 19.15
N THR A 884 44.11 -12.27 19.21
CA THR A 884 43.60 -12.84 20.48
C THR A 884 44.38 -14.01 20.97
N VAL A 885 45.25 -14.60 20.13
CA VAL A 885 46.24 -15.62 20.56
C VAL A 885 47.23 -15.05 21.57
N PHE A 886 47.68 -13.81 21.40
CA PHE A 886 48.71 -13.21 22.28
C PHE A 886 48.20 -12.07 23.16
N TYR A 887 47.02 -11.53 22.84
CA TYR A 887 46.49 -10.38 23.59
C TYR A 887 44.96 -10.45 23.72
N ARG A 888 44.45 -10.27 24.93
CA ARG A 888 43.01 -10.20 25.22
C ARG A 888 42.72 -8.95 26.02
N GLY A 889 42.17 -7.94 25.40
CA GLY A 889 41.75 -6.69 26.03
C GLY A 889 40.56 -6.84 26.98
N GLY A 890 40.42 -5.93 27.92
CA GLY A 890 39.21 -5.85 28.76
C GLY A 890 38.05 -5.14 28.04
N TYR A 891 36.83 -5.48 28.45
CA TYR A 891 35.57 -4.95 27.86
C TYR A 891 35.40 -3.42 27.91
N GLN A 892 36.08 -2.76 28.88
CA GLN A 892 35.89 -1.34 29.18
C GLN A 892 36.97 -0.43 28.63
N SER A 893 37.95 -0.92 27.89
CA SER A 893 39.03 -0.10 27.38
C SER A 893 39.19 -0.23 25.88
N HIS A 894 39.49 0.91 25.20
CA HIS A 894 40.00 0.95 23.83
C HIS A 894 41.20 0.06 23.57
N SER A 895 41.66 -0.64 24.55
CA SER A 895 42.78 -1.56 24.50
C SER A 895 42.54 -2.80 23.60
N ILE A 896 41.28 -3.25 23.45
CA ILE A 896 40.94 -4.37 22.57
C ILE A 896 41.50 -4.18 21.15
N LEU A 897 41.45 -2.96 20.65
CA LEU A 897 41.83 -2.61 19.26
C LEU A 897 43.30 -2.20 19.14
N LYS A 898 44.05 -2.23 20.22
CA LYS A 898 45.41 -1.68 20.24
C LYS A 898 46.36 -2.42 19.32
N PRO A 899 46.35 -3.76 19.17
CA PRO A 899 47.19 -4.44 18.19
C PRO A 899 46.93 -3.95 16.75
N VAL A 900 45.65 -3.84 16.34
CA VAL A 900 45.24 -3.34 15.04
C VAL A 900 45.70 -1.90 14.84
N ASP A 901 45.52 -1.04 15.83
CA ASP A 901 45.89 0.38 15.79
C ASP A 901 47.41 0.59 15.66
N ILE A 902 48.22 -0.22 16.33
CA ILE A 902 49.69 -0.14 16.23
C ILE A 902 50.18 -0.51 14.84
N VAL A 903 49.75 -1.67 14.34
CA VAL A 903 50.14 -2.16 13.01
C VAL A 903 49.73 -1.18 11.94
N ALA A 904 48.46 -0.76 11.90
CA ALA A 904 47.97 0.16 10.92
C ALA A 904 48.68 1.52 10.93
N LYS A 905 48.95 2.09 12.15
CA LYS A 905 49.66 3.36 12.28
C LYS A 905 51.13 3.26 11.88
N ALA A 906 51.80 2.17 12.18
CA ALA A 906 53.16 1.94 11.73
C ALA A 906 53.24 1.88 10.19
N ILE A 907 52.31 1.20 9.52
CA ILE A 907 52.23 1.19 8.03
C ILE A 907 51.96 2.61 7.50
N ILE A 908 50.98 3.33 8.06
CA ILE A 908 50.56 4.66 7.59
C ILE A 908 51.68 5.67 7.72
N ASN A 909 52.48 5.59 8.78
CA ASN A 909 53.51 6.58 9.11
C ASN A 909 54.92 6.21 8.61
N SER A 910 55.14 5.00 8.09
CA SER A 910 56.42 4.56 7.61
C SER A 910 56.87 5.36 6.36
N PRO A 911 58.19 5.53 6.13
CA PRO A 911 58.70 6.16 4.92
C PRO A 911 58.22 5.43 3.67
N MET A 912 58.02 6.17 2.56
CA MET A 912 57.50 5.59 1.30
C MET A 912 58.49 4.60 0.65
N ASN A 913 59.77 4.75 0.93
CA ASN A 913 60.84 3.97 0.35
C ASN A 913 61.38 2.85 1.28
N ILE A 914 60.68 2.54 2.37
CA ILE A 914 61.08 1.44 3.26
C ILE A 914 60.85 0.10 2.58
N GLU A 915 61.81 -0.82 2.70
CA GLU A 915 61.66 -2.18 2.18
C GLU A 915 60.66 -2.97 3.06
N GLU A 916 59.99 -3.93 2.45
CA GLU A 916 58.93 -4.68 3.08
C GLU A 916 59.40 -5.38 4.38
N ASP A 917 60.51 -6.07 4.31
CA ASP A 917 61.06 -6.80 5.46
C ASP A 917 61.40 -5.85 6.60
N ASP A 918 61.99 -4.72 6.31
CA ASP A 918 62.35 -3.72 7.32
C ASP A 918 61.06 -3.13 7.99
N LEU A 919 60.04 -2.88 7.16
CA LEU A 919 58.74 -2.42 7.70
C LEU A 919 58.10 -3.46 8.60
N LEU A 920 58.08 -4.72 8.16
CA LEU A 920 57.53 -5.81 8.98
C LEU A 920 58.29 -6.01 10.29
N TRP A 921 59.64 -5.93 10.28
CA TRP A 921 60.44 -5.94 11.48
C TRP A 921 60.18 -4.79 12.43
N GLN A 922 60.07 -3.57 11.88
CA GLN A 922 59.71 -2.38 12.67
C GLN A 922 58.35 -2.55 13.37
N ILE A 923 57.33 -3.01 12.66
CA ILE A 923 55.98 -3.19 13.16
C ILE A 923 55.98 -4.23 14.31
N GLN A 924 56.68 -5.37 14.08
CA GLN A 924 56.81 -6.40 15.11
C GLN A 924 57.50 -5.87 16.37
N GLY A 925 58.56 -5.08 16.22
CA GLY A 925 59.25 -4.40 17.32
C GLY A 925 58.38 -3.43 18.11
N GLU A 926 57.60 -2.60 17.45
CA GLU A 926 56.62 -1.71 18.05
C GLU A 926 55.55 -2.45 18.87
N LEU A 927 55.01 -3.51 18.29
CA LEU A 927 53.98 -4.33 18.95
C LEU A 927 54.54 -5.08 20.12
N LYS A 928 55.75 -5.67 20.02
CA LYS A 928 56.43 -6.33 21.13
C LYS A 928 56.74 -5.31 22.28
N SER A 929 57.28 -4.16 21.95
CA SER A 929 57.56 -3.12 22.94
C SER A 929 56.30 -2.63 23.66
N TRP A 930 55.18 -2.62 22.98
CA TRP A 930 53.88 -2.31 23.61
C TRP A 930 53.40 -3.44 24.50
N LEU A 931 53.51 -4.71 24.12
CA LEU A 931 53.18 -5.88 24.97
C LEU A 931 54.02 -5.92 26.22
N ASP A 932 55.34 -5.61 26.17
CA ASP A 932 56.23 -5.50 27.30
C ASP A 932 55.79 -4.40 28.29
N ARG A 933 55.32 -3.28 27.79
CA ARG A 933 54.74 -2.21 28.61
C ARG A 933 53.42 -2.63 29.26
N VAL A 934 52.61 -3.41 28.61
CA VAL A 934 51.35 -3.97 29.15
C VAL A 934 51.70 -4.92 30.29
N ARG A 935 52.68 -5.81 30.15
CA ARG A 935 53.16 -6.73 31.17
C ARG A 935 53.76 -5.99 32.39
N SER A 936 54.57 -4.96 32.15
CA SER A 936 55.22 -4.20 33.24
C SER A 936 54.23 -3.44 34.14
N ARG A 937 53.03 -3.12 33.64
CA ARG A 937 51.97 -2.45 34.42
C ARG A 937 51.14 -3.40 35.28
N GLN A 938 51.53 -4.67 35.40
CA GLN A 938 50.81 -5.72 36.17
C GLN A 938 49.32 -5.84 35.80
N ALA A 939 48.93 -5.47 34.59
CA ALA A 939 47.59 -5.70 34.07
C ALA A 939 47.49 -7.21 33.76
N THR A 940 47.20 -8.02 34.77
CA THR A 940 46.96 -9.46 34.62
C THR A 940 45.81 -9.71 33.70
N GLY A 941 46.04 -10.50 32.63
CA GLY A 941 45.02 -10.96 31.67
C GLY A 941 45.01 -10.31 30.30
N TYR A 942 45.83 -9.31 30.02
CA TYR A 942 45.87 -8.66 28.70
C TYR A 942 46.94 -9.23 27.77
N ALA A 943 48.20 -9.39 28.22
CA ALA A 943 49.24 -10.14 27.50
C ALA A 943 49.25 -11.59 28.02
N LEU A 944 49.13 -12.56 27.10
CA LEU A 944 48.84 -13.94 27.50
C LEU A 944 50.08 -14.77 27.76
N PHE A 945 51.27 -14.34 27.30
CA PHE A 945 52.49 -15.11 27.42
C PHE A 945 53.50 -14.47 28.37
N TRP A 946 54.24 -15.29 29.12
CA TRP A 946 55.20 -14.88 30.12
C TRP A 946 56.50 -15.72 30.06
N GLY A 947 57.63 -15.15 30.47
CA GLY A 947 58.87 -15.88 30.53
C GLY A 947 59.37 -16.43 29.17
N LYS A 948 59.67 -17.73 29.13
CA LYS A 948 60.17 -18.39 27.88
C LYS A 948 59.15 -18.46 26.79
N ASP A 949 57.88 -18.40 27.09
CA ASP A 949 56.81 -18.48 26.09
C ASP A 949 56.68 -17.20 25.22
N ILE A 950 57.33 -16.10 25.66
CA ILE A 950 57.38 -14.87 24.87
C ILE A 950 58.14 -15.11 23.55
N ASP A 951 59.26 -15.77 23.58
CA ASP A 951 60.05 -16.04 22.36
C ASP A 951 59.54 -17.26 21.59
N SER A 952 59.04 -18.28 22.30
CA SER A 952 58.60 -19.54 21.67
C SER A 952 57.22 -19.53 21.09
N GLN A 953 56.31 -18.77 21.66
CA GLN A 953 54.87 -18.75 21.24
C GLN A 953 54.38 -17.35 20.84
N GLU A 954 54.64 -16.29 21.63
CA GLU A 954 54.14 -14.95 21.35
C GLU A 954 54.80 -14.34 20.09
N ALA A 955 56.15 -14.43 19.98
CA ALA A 955 56.83 -13.85 18.82
C ALA A 955 56.43 -14.43 17.47
N PRO A 956 56.22 -15.73 17.33
CA PRO A 956 55.62 -16.32 16.09
C PRO A 956 54.19 -15.80 15.85
N ALA A 957 53.33 -15.77 16.89
CA ALA A 957 51.95 -15.30 16.74
C ALA A 957 51.88 -13.81 16.37
N VAL A 958 52.73 -12.97 16.97
CA VAL A 958 52.84 -11.55 16.56
C VAL A 958 53.33 -11.42 15.12
N ARG A 959 54.30 -12.22 14.67
CA ARG A 959 54.78 -12.22 13.28
C ARG A 959 53.66 -12.63 12.30
N GLU A 960 52.90 -13.66 12.62
CA GLU A 960 51.81 -14.14 11.82
C GLU A 960 50.72 -13.06 11.67
N PHE A 961 50.31 -12.40 12.79
CA PHE A 961 49.34 -11.31 12.77
C PHE A 961 49.81 -10.12 11.91
N VAL A 962 51.09 -9.69 12.10
CA VAL A 962 51.64 -8.56 11.35
C VAL A 962 51.69 -8.88 9.83
N ARG A 963 52.16 -10.08 9.46
CA ARG A 963 52.15 -10.53 8.05
C ARG A 963 50.76 -10.61 7.46
N TYR A 964 49.79 -11.16 8.22
CA TYR A 964 48.41 -11.23 7.76
C TYR A 964 47.87 -9.82 7.52
N PHE A 965 48.03 -8.92 8.49
CA PHE A 965 47.53 -7.54 8.36
C PHE A 965 48.18 -6.81 7.17
N TYR A 966 49.46 -6.99 6.98
CA TYR A 966 50.17 -6.38 5.84
C TYR A 966 49.70 -6.95 4.50
N ASN A 967 49.66 -8.25 4.32
CA ASN A 967 49.30 -8.85 3.06
C ASN A 967 47.81 -8.76 2.75
N GLU A 968 46.94 -9.12 3.69
CA GLU A 968 45.53 -9.26 3.39
C GLU A 968 44.75 -7.95 3.63
N VAL A 969 45.10 -7.20 4.70
CA VAL A 969 44.36 -5.95 4.95
C VAL A 969 44.98 -4.78 4.21
N PHE A 970 46.32 -4.62 4.27
CA PHE A 970 46.93 -3.47 3.60
C PHE A 970 47.08 -3.68 2.09
N LEU A 971 47.76 -4.76 1.65
CA LEU A 971 48.01 -4.97 0.21
C LEU A 971 46.75 -5.36 -0.57
N ASN A 972 45.96 -6.33 -0.06
CA ASN A 972 44.80 -6.82 -0.80
C ASN A 972 43.58 -5.94 -0.56
N TYR A 973 43.09 -5.80 0.67
CA TYR A 973 41.84 -5.06 0.95
C TYR A 973 41.96 -3.53 0.75
N CYS A 974 43.14 -2.95 1.11
CA CYS A 974 43.40 -1.53 0.90
C CYS A 974 44.26 -1.25 -0.33
N GLN A 975 44.48 -2.23 -1.21
CA GLN A 975 45.21 -2.11 -2.47
C GLN A 975 46.65 -1.54 -2.33
N GLY A 976 47.28 -1.72 -1.18
CA GLY A 976 48.61 -1.17 -0.87
C GLY A 976 48.62 0.38 -0.67
N GLU A 977 47.45 0.99 -0.62
CA GLU A 977 47.29 2.44 -0.54
C GLU A 977 47.13 2.91 0.92
N ARG A 978 48.14 3.62 1.46
CA ARG A 978 48.11 4.15 2.84
C ARG A 978 46.96 5.14 3.07
N GLY A 979 46.54 5.86 2.03
CA GLY A 979 45.41 6.78 2.05
C GLY A 979 44.10 6.03 2.26
N ILE A 980 43.92 4.90 1.58
CA ILE A 980 42.75 4.02 1.74
C ILE A 980 42.75 3.40 3.12
N LEU A 981 43.89 2.83 3.58
CA LEU A 981 44.01 2.29 4.93
C LEU A 981 43.65 3.35 6.00
N ARG A 982 44.18 4.58 5.88
CA ARG A 982 43.87 5.68 6.82
C ARG A 982 42.38 6.01 6.82
N SER A 983 41.75 6.04 5.68
CA SER A 983 40.32 6.36 5.55
C SER A 983 39.39 5.27 6.10
N ARG A 984 39.77 3.99 5.96
CA ARG A 984 38.99 2.82 6.40
C ARG A 984 39.30 2.34 7.82
N LEU A 985 40.44 2.74 8.39
CA LEU A 985 40.95 2.20 9.65
C LEU A 985 39.94 2.23 10.81
N ASN A 986 39.23 3.34 10.99
CA ASN A 986 38.27 3.45 12.10
C ASN A 986 37.11 2.47 11.90
N ARG A 987 36.56 2.36 10.70
CA ARG A 987 35.48 1.41 10.39
C ARG A 987 35.93 -0.04 10.55
N PHE A 988 37.11 -0.35 10.09
CA PHE A 988 37.71 -1.66 10.26
C PHE A 988 37.92 -2.01 11.76
N LYS A 989 38.36 -1.04 12.55
CA LYS A 989 38.47 -1.18 14.02
C LYS A 989 37.12 -1.39 14.67
N ASP A 990 36.10 -0.63 14.28
CA ASP A 990 34.72 -0.79 14.80
C ASP A 990 34.20 -2.22 14.49
N GLY A 991 34.51 -2.75 13.30
CA GLY A 991 34.20 -4.12 12.92
C GLY A 991 34.95 -5.17 13.76
N CYS A 992 36.26 -4.96 13.97
CA CYS A 992 37.07 -5.84 14.84
C CYS A 992 36.56 -5.85 16.30
N GLU A 993 36.13 -4.71 16.82
CA GLU A 993 35.55 -4.64 18.17
C GLU A 993 34.22 -5.40 18.24
N ALA A 994 33.36 -5.19 17.27
CA ALA A 994 32.08 -5.90 17.19
C ALA A 994 32.30 -7.42 17.12
N TYR A 995 33.19 -7.88 16.23
CA TYR A 995 33.47 -9.31 16.12
C TYR A 995 34.13 -9.91 17.37
N TYR A 996 35.03 -9.20 18.04
CA TYR A 996 35.63 -9.65 19.27
C TYR A 996 34.59 -9.87 20.41
N ILE A 997 33.62 -8.97 20.52
CA ILE A 997 32.52 -9.09 21.48
C ILE A 997 31.61 -10.26 21.14
N TYR A 998 31.29 -10.41 19.87
CA TYR A 998 30.51 -11.52 19.33
C TYR A 998 31.13 -12.86 19.64
N GLN A 999 32.44 -13.02 19.35
CA GLN A 999 33.20 -14.25 19.61
C GLN A 999 33.19 -14.62 21.11
N ARG A 1000 33.39 -13.64 21.98
CA ARG A 1000 33.35 -13.88 23.42
C ARG A 1000 31.96 -14.25 23.95
N ASN A 1001 30.92 -13.68 23.36
CA ASN A 1001 29.57 -14.02 23.74
C ASN A 1001 29.24 -15.46 23.35
N MET A 1002 29.62 -15.86 22.13
CA MET A 1002 29.42 -17.22 21.64
C MET A 1002 30.19 -18.26 22.49
N GLN A 1003 31.41 -17.95 22.89
CA GLN A 1003 32.19 -18.82 23.80
C GLN A 1003 31.47 -19.02 25.16
N ARG A 1004 30.93 -17.97 25.74
CA ARG A 1004 30.16 -18.06 26.99
C ARG A 1004 28.89 -18.91 26.87
N ILE A 1005 28.18 -18.78 25.76
CA ILE A 1005 26.96 -19.57 25.50
C ILE A 1005 27.35 -21.05 25.37
N GLN A 1006 28.41 -21.38 24.65
CA GLN A 1006 28.90 -22.75 24.53
C GLN A 1006 29.37 -23.35 25.86
N GLU A 1007 30.05 -22.56 26.71
CA GLU A 1007 30.44 -22.98 28.04
C GLU A 1007 29.21 -23.29 28.92
N GLN A 1008 28.18 -22.44 28.86
CA GLN A 1008 26.93 -22.64 29.63
C GLN A 1008 26.12 -23.85 29.11
N GLU A 1009 26.12 -24.11 27.82
CA GLU A 1009 25.47 -25.29 27.24
C GLU A 1009 26.21 -26.59 27.63
N GLN A 1010 27.53 -26.57 27.71
CA GLN A 1010 28.33 -27.71 28.19
C GLN A 1010 28.16 -28.00 29.67
N GLU A 1011 27.99 -26.97 30.50
CA GLU A 1011 27.73 -27.10 31.96
C GLU A 1011 26.27 -27.60 32.21
N ALA A 1012 25.35 -27.36 31.29
CA ALA A 1012 23.93 -27.75 31.42
C ALA A 1012 23.64 -29.21 31.00
N VAL A 1013 24.60 -29.93 30.44
CA VAL A 1013 24.48 -31.37 30.16
C VAL A 1013 24.65 -32.15 31.46
N PRO A 1014 23.61 -32.79 32.04
CA PRO A 1014 23.75 -33.59 33.26
C PRO A 1014 24.71 -34.75 32.99
N GLU A 1015 25.68 -34.95 33.88
CA GLU A 1015 26.51 -36.15 33.84
C GLU A 1015 25.61 -37.40 33.74
N PRO A 1016 25.92 -38.35 32.90
CA PRO A 1016 25.19 -39.60 32.89
C PRO A 1016 25.31 -40.27 34.26
N VAL A 1017 24.16 -40.38 34.93
CA VAL A 1017 24.08 -41.11 36.21
C VAL A 1017 24.57 -42.53 35.91
N SER A 1018 25.76 -42.84 36.46
CA SER A 1018 26.43 -44.15 36.41
C SER A 1018 25.64 -45.23 37.19
#